data_b05584634dd981bc05bddef6d813ed6f
#
_entry.id   b05584634dd981bc05bddef6d813ed6f
#
_cell.length_a   1.000
_cell.length_b   1.000
_cell.length_c   1.000
_cell.angle_alpha   90.00
_cell.angle_beta   90.00
_cell.angle_gamma   90.00
#
_symmetry.space_group_name_H-M   'P 1'
#
loop_
_entity.id
_entity.type
_entity.pdbx_description
1 polymer ?
#
loop_
_entity_poly.entity_id
_entity_poly.type
_entity_poly.pdbx_seq_one_letter_code
_entity_poly.pdbx_strand_id
1 'polypeptide(L)'
;MKYILTLGCLLIGLGSAAQEFGQRKGFRGVVKKQDKSIALNEVEVSSALAKTTYAAATRQITVLTAKQIQELPVNNINELLDYLGSVDMRQRGPLDVQGDLGVRGGTFDQTLVLVNGVRMNNPQTGHHNMNLPVPLQMIERIEVIQGGATNAHGIGAMTGVVNIVLKSAPKKFNAGYALTTGEHGLLNSSFYLGKKIGKWGVQLGQQSQKTDGYISNTDFESNKLFVNLEREFKLGREKGHVSIFYAENQKAFGAQNYYSTTFPDQFEATSTRIFGLKLDESIGPNTDFRFNMNLVTGTDRFELYRETAGLGGFDANDVRYTKLSSGRYYRAADGDTAASWYSGPNFHQTLVFNQNIVATHRWNVEHQSSLGYNLRYDEIHSNVLGGDFGDVYLVPGWDGYTMDKGASTTDFSFFAEHKYSRERFQATAGAMLNYHYGPTGDSSYFFAPSLDVLYRLTPDASLYATINRSMRYPTYTDLYYNRGGAQGSINLRPESAWNYELGYKQKSGQVYNSGALFHRRSKDLIDWVQYAGDPIAYASNITSLALTGIEGGTQYNASKRKALLRNATIQAAFMRGVTPEVDFSSLYALDYLQAKINARATQRLGLGFFLNYSITLQDRMGTYMSAGGDEVKYDPFALVDFKLYYAPAGGIFKRQFPFQAFVNINNALDASYYDRGNVIQPGRWVSTGLEFRFR
;
A
#
# COMPACT_ATOMS: atom_id res chain seq x y z
N MET A 1 -18.20 5.22 23.01
CA MET A 1 -17.55 6.53 23.33
C MET A 1 -17.24 6.77 24.80
N LYS A 2 -17.99 6.25 25.78
CA LYS A 2 -17.71 6.47 27.23
C LYS A 2 -16.45 5.77 27.79
N TYR A 3 -15.95 4.72 27.15
CA TYR A 3 -14.76 3.95 27.61
C TYR A 3 -13.42 4.38 26.98
N ILE A 4 -13.43 5.18 25.93
CA ILE A 4 -12.21 5.66 25.25
C ILE A 4 -11.53 6.81 26.00
N LEU A 5 -12.28 7.61 26.75
CA LEU A 5 -11.75 8.75 27.53
C LEU A 5 -11.02 8.33 28.81
N THR A 6 -11.27 7.14 29.34
CA THR A 6 -10.66 6.67 30.61
C THR A 6 -9.24 6.13 30.42
N LEU A 7 -8.87 5.66 29.23
CA LEU A 7 -7.51 5.16 28.92
C LEU A 7 -6.50 6.30 28.69
N GLY A 8 -6.93 7.46 28.27
CA GLY A 8 -6.07 8.64 28.04
C GLY A 8 -5.44 9.22 29.31
N CYS A 9 -6.05 9.01 30.47
CA CYS A 9 -5.56 9.54 31.76
C CYS A 9 -4.49 8.66 32.45
N LEU A 10 -4.34 7.38 32.05
CA LEU A 10 -3.33 6.50 32.65
C LEU A 10 -1.90 6.77 32.16
N LEU A 11 -1.74 7.43 31.02
CA LEU A 11 -0.42 7.72 30.41
C LEU A 11 0.28 8.96 30.98
N ILE A 12 -0.45 9.83 31.69
CA ILE A 12 0.15 11.02 32.34
C ILE A 12 0.84 10.67 33.66
N GLY A 13 0.52 9.52 34.27
CA GLY A 13 1.08 9.07 35.53
C GLY A 13 2.46 8.40 35.45
N LEU A 14 2.92 7.96 34.28
CA LEU A 14 4.18 7.23 34.12
C LEU A 14 5.42 8.16 33.94
N GLY A 15 5.22 9.45 33.74
CA GLY A 15 6.30 10.42 33.60
C GLY A 15 7.02 10.80 34.90
N SER A 16 6.44 10.51 36.06
CA SER A 16 6.99 10.93 37.37
C SER A 16 7.80 9.89 38.11
N ALA A 17 7.82 8.64 37.66
CA ALA A 17 8.57 7.55 38.32
C ALA A 17 9.99 7.29 37.79
N ALA A 18 10.40 7.98 36.71
CA ALA A 18 11.69 7.76 36.06
C ALA A 18 12.83 8.68 36.54
N GLN A 19 12.62 9.47 37.61
CA GLN A 19 13.59 10.49 38.07
C GLN A 19 14.64 10.00 39.06
N GLU A 20 14.66 8.76 39.48
CA GLU A 20 15.61 8.27 40.53
C GLU A 20 16.46 7.07 40.09
N PHE A 21 17.13 7.06 38.96
CA PHE A 21 18.24 6.12 38.76
C PHE A 21 19.43 6.76 38.08
N GLY A 22 20.40 7.11 38.92
CA GLY A 22 21.84 6.96 38.80
C GLY A 22 22.60 7.55 37.64
N GLN A 23 23.26 8.67 37.84
CA GLN A 23 24.41 9.13 37.08
C GLN A 23 25.52 8.06 36.96
N ARG A 24 25.75 7.56 35.73
CA ARG A 24 27.04 6.95 35.35
C ARG A 24 27.52 7.52 34.02
N LYS A 25 28.82 7.87 34.02
CA LYS A 25 29.56 8.54 32.95
C LYS A 25 29.45 7.80 31.61
N GLY A 26 29.00 8.52 30.58
CA GLY A 26 28.87 8.00 29.21
C GLY A 26 30.21 7.81 28.52
N PHE A 27 30.37 6.68 27.87
CA PHE A 27 31.41 6.45 26.87
C PHE A 27 31.04 7.16 25.57
N ARG A 28 31.81 8.19 25.21
CA ARG A 28 31.75 8.84 23.89
C ARG A 28 32.53 7.99 22.88
N GLY A 29 31.84 7.19 22.09
CA GLY A 29 32.39 6.64 20.86
C GLY A 29 32.51 7.77 19.80
N VAL A 30 33.71 8.05 19.37
CA VAL A 30 34.00 9.02 18.32
C VAL A 30 33.55 8.48 16.98
N VAL A 31 32.41 8.93 16.49
CA VAL A 31 31.98 8.71 15.10
C VAL A 31 32.81 9.66 14.21
N LYS A 32 33.76 9.12 13.46
CA LYS A 32 34.47 9.86 12.41
C LYS A 32 33.45 10.34 11.36
N LYS A 33 33.44 11.69 11.15
CA LYS A 33 32.76 12.31 10.02
C LYS A 33 33.36 11.76 8.73
N GLN A 34 32.59 10.94 8.00
CA GLN A 34 32.88 10.58 6.63
C GLN A 34 32.19 11.54 5.66
N ASP A 35 32.86 11.81 4.55
CA ASP A 35 32.49 12.78 3.52
C ASP A 35 31.10 12.53 2.90
N LYS A 36 30.44 13.63 2.55
CA LYS A 36 29.12 13.72 1.94
C LYS A 36 29.12 13.21 0.49
N SER A 37 29.07 11.91 0.30
CA SER A 37 28.42 11.32 -0.87
C SER A 37 27.06 10.78 -0.40
N ILE A 38 25.99 11.22 -1.05
CA ILE A 38 24.63 10.68 -0.83
C ILE A 38 24.66 9.23 -1.30
N ALA A 39 25.08 8.35 -0.42
CA ALA A 39 25.08 6.93 -0.61
C ALA A 39 23.71 6.41 -0.16
N LEU A 40 23.04 5.64 -1.00
CA LEU A 40 21.89 4.77 -0.67
C LEU A 40 22.15 3.86 0.56
N ASN A 41 23.34 3.91 1.14
CA ASN A 41 23.85 3.09 2.22
C ASN A 41 23.18 3.32 3.57
N GLU A 42 22.48 4.41 3.76
CA GLU A 42 21.93 4.82 5.04
C GLU A 42 20.44 5.20 4.90
N VAL A 43 19.73 4.60 3.95
CA VAL A 43 18.27 4.71 3.98
C VAL A 43 17.82 3.94 5.22
N GLU A 44 17.49 4.67 6.28
CA GLU A 44 16.79 4.08 7.41
C GLU A 44 15.47 3.51 6.89
N VAL A 45 15.29 2.21 7.04
CA VAL A 45 14.03 1.55 6.71
C VAL A 45 13.15 1.66 7.95
N SER A 46 12.05 2.39 7.80
CA SER A 46 11.12 2.67 8.91
C SER A 46 10.12 1.53 9.17
N SER A 47 10.24 0.46 8.43
CA SER A 47 9.34 -0.69 8.44
C SER A 47 9.68 -1.79 9.45
N ALA A 48 10.83 -1.73 10.15
CA ALA A 48 11.18 -2.65 11.24
C ALA A 48 10.84 -2.04 12.62
N LEU A 49 10.63 -2.86 13.65
CA LEU A 49 10.43 -2.40 15.04
C LEU A 49 11.58 -1.49 15.47
N ALA A 50 12.80 -1.93 15.25
CA ALA A 50 13.99 -1.10 15.43
C ALA A 50 14.39 -0.44 14.10
N LYS A 51 14.79 0.83 14.13
CA LYS A 51 15.38 1.50 12.97
C LYS A 51 16.59 0.71 12.49
N THR A 52 16.58 0.29 11.25
CA THR A 52 17.69 -0.45 10.62
C THR A 52 18.06 0.21 9.29
N THR A 53 19.31 0.08 8.87
CA THR A 53 19.72 0.53 7.54
C THR A 53 19.40 -0.54 6.51
N TYR A 54 19.20 -0.16 5.24
CA TYR A 54 19.01 -1.10 4.13
C TYR A 54 20.06 -2.22 4.08
N ALA A 55 21.33 -1.86 4.34
CA ALA A 55 22.43 -2.84 4.34
C ALA A 55 22.41 -3.82 5.52
N ALA A 56 21.82 -3.43 6.65
CA ALA A 56 21.71 -4.25 7.87
C ALA A 56 20.36 -4.97 7.99
N ALA A 57 19.46 -4.78 7.03
CA ALA A 57 18.17 -5.46 7.03
C ALA A 57 18.35 -6.94 6.67
N THR A 58 17.78 -7.80 7.51
CA THR A 58 17.80 -9.27 7.37
C THR A 58 16.69 -9.80 6.46
N ARG A 59 16.16 -8.97 5.59
CA ARG A 59 15.07 -9.29 4.65
C ARG A 59 15.34 -8.63 3.31
N GLN A 60 14.73 -9.14 2.26
CA GLN A 60 14.68 -8.44 0.98
C GLN A 60 13.81 -7.20 1.12
N ILE A 61 14.35 -6.05 0.73
CA ILE A 61 13.64 -4.78 0.74
C ILE A 61 13.90 -4.06 -0.57
N THR A 62 12.86 -3.55 -1.19
CA THR A 62 12.97 -2.65 -2.34
C THR A 62 12.61 -1.23 -1.92
N VAL A 63 13.42 -0.26 -2.29
CA VAL A 63 13.18 1.15 -1.98
C VAL A 63 13.13 1.96 -3.27
N LEU A 64 12.02 2.69 -3.46
CA LEU A 64 11.87 3.73 -4.48
C LEU A 64 11.98 5.10 -3.83
N THR A 65 12.97 5.88 -4.20
CA THR A 65 13.18 7.23 -3.69
C THR A 65 12.35 8.27 -4.44
N ALA A 66 12.07 9.43 -3.82
CA ALA A 66 11.36 10.55 -4.46
C ALA A 66 11.95 10.95 -5.83
N LYS A 67 13.28 10.83 -5.99
CA LYS A 67 13.94 11.12 -7.25
C LYS A 67 13.57 10.09 -8.34
N GLN A 68 13.59 8.82 -8.01
CA GLN A 68 13.21 7.74 -8.95
C GLN A 68 11.73 7.85 -9.32
N ILE A 69 10.85 8.17 -8.35
CA ILE A 69 9.43 8.40 -8.58
C ILE A 69 9.20 9.50 -9.62
N GLN A 70 9.93 10.62 -9.55
CA GLN A 70 9.80 11.73 -10.49
C GLN A 70 10.28 11.41 -11.91
N GLU A 71 11.20 10.46 -12.04
CA GLU A 71 11.75 10.05 -13.34
C GLU A 71 10.82 9.06 -14.09
N LEU A 72 9.87 8.42 -13.42
CA LEU A 72 8.93 7.45 -14.02
C LEU A 72 7.73 8.12 -14.67
N PRO A 73 7.13 7.51 -15.71
CA PRO A 73 5.91 8.00 -16.39
C PRO A 73 4.64 7.57 -15.64
N VAL A 74 4.51 8.00 -14.37
CA VAL A 74 3.42 7.58 -13.47
C VAL A 74 2.61 8.77 -12.96
N ASN A 75 1.32 8.57 -12.74
CA ASN A 75 0.38 9.56 -12.23
C ASN A 75 -0.11 9.27 -10.80
N ASN A 76 0.07 8.04 -10.32
CA ASN A 76 -0.43 7.57 -9.02
C ASN A 76 0.47 6.48 -8.40
N ILE A 77 0.10 6.00 -7.21
CA ILE A 77 0.88 5.02 -6.45
C ILE A 77 0.72 3.61 -7.04
N ASN A 78 -0.44 3.25 -7.59
CA ASN A 78 -0.67 1.94 -8.18
C ASN A 78 0.24 1.71 -9.38
N GLU A 79 0.27 2.65 -10.32
CA GLU A 79 1.19 2.65 -11.46
C GLU A 79 2.65 2.57 -11.01
N LEU A 80 3.00 3.28 -9.92
CA LEU A 80 4.37 3.28 -9.38
C LEU A 80 4.80 1.92 -8.84
N LEU A 81 3.91 1.23 -8.12
CA LEU A 81 4.18 -0.08 -7.54
C LEU A 81 4.32 -1.17 -8.61
N ASP A 82 3.66 -1.01 -9.74
CA ASP A 82 3.77 -1.96 -10.85
C ASP A 82 5.18 -2.04 -11.48
N TYR A 83 6.02 -1.01 -11.31
CA TYR A 83 7.43 -1.04 -11.71
C TYR A 83 8.33 -1.89 -10.80
N LEU A 84 7.80 -2.59 -9.78
CA LEU A 84 8.56 -3.42 -8.86
C LEU A 84 8.43 -4.90 -9.20
N GLY A 85 9.56 -5.60 -9.34
CA GLY A 85 9.60 -6.98 -9.82
C GLY A 85 8.89 -8.00 -8.92
N SER A 86 8.83 -7.77 -7.60
CA SER A 86 8.18 -8.68 -6.64
C SER A 86 6.73 -8.30 -6.31
N VAL A 87 6.23 -7.22 -6.90
CA VAL A 87 4.88 -6.68 -6.68
C VAL A 87 3.98 -7.09 -7.84
N ASP A 88 2.83 -7.62 -7.50
CA ASP A 88 1.70 -7.86 -8.38
C ASP A 88 0.66 -6.77 -8.12
N MET A 89 0.51 -5.84 -9.06
CA MET A 89 -0.47 -4.77 -8.98
C MET A 89 -1.57 -5.04 -10.00
N ARG A 90 -2.64 -5.72 -9.58
CA ARG A 90 -3.77 -6.06 -10.44
C ARG A 90 -4.68 -4.86 -10.55
N GLN A 91 -4.47 -4.08 -11.59
CA GLN A 91 -5.27 -2.88 -11.83
C GLN A 91 -6.57 -3.24 -12.56
N ARG A 92 -7.65 -2.57 -12.19
CA ARG A 92 -8.95 -2.68 -12.87
C ARG A 92 -9.23 -1.48 -13.74
N GLY A 93 -8.18 -0.83 -14.20
CA GLY A 93 -8.20 0.35 -15.07
C GLY A 93 -7.06 1.31 -14.76
N PRO A 94 -6.92 2.40 -15.50
CA PRO A 94 -5.84 3.35 -15.33
C PRO A 94 -6.04 4.23 -14.10
N LEU A 95 -5.02 5.00 -13.78
CA LEU A 95 -5.00 5.95 -12.68
C LEU A 95 -5.17 5.25 -11.32
N ASP A 96 -6.00 5.79 -10.46
CA ASP A 96 -6.17 5.35 -9.08
C ASP A 96 -7.54 4.67 -8.85
N VAL A 97 -8.09 4.03 -9.89
CA VAL A 97 -9.30 3.22 -9.77
C VAL A 97 -9.08 2.08 -8.74
N GLN A 98 -9.59 0.97 -8.87
CA GLN A 98 -9.32 -0.14 -7.97
C GLN A 98 -8.03 -0.88 -8.38
N GLY A 99 -7.16 -1.17 -7.40
CA GLY A 99 -5.95 -1.95 -7.61
C GLY A 99 -5.69 -2.92 -6.47
N ASP A 100 -5.54 -4.19 -6.80
CA ASP A 100 -5.32 -5.29 -5.88
C ASP A 100 -3.81 -5.54 -5.73
N LEU A 101 -3.24 -5.20 -4.58
CA LEU A 101 -1.80 -5.28 -4.32
C LEU A 101 -1.41 -6.63 -3.74
N GLY A 102 -0.60 -7.39 -4.43
CA GLY A 102 0.03 -8.60 -3.95
C GLY A 102 1.56 -8.51 -3.90
N VAL A 103 2.19 -9.21 -2.96
CA VAL A 103 3.64 -9.37 -2.88
C VAL A 103 3.97 -10.85 -2.85
N ARG A 104 4.93 -11.30 -3.69
CA ARG A 104 5.37 -12.71 -3.75
C ARG A 104 4.19 -13.70 -3.87
N GLY A 105 3.27 -13.45 -4.79
CA GLY A 105 2.11 -14.34 -5.01
C GLY A 105 1.12 -14.37 -3.85
N GLY A 106 1.08 -13.33 -3.05
CA GLY A 106 0.03 -13.12 -2.06
C GLY A 106 -1.17 -12.40 -2.65
N THR A 107 -2.32 -12.54 -2.00
CA THR A 107 -3.51 -11.76 -2.31
C THR A 107 -3.42 -10.35 -1.71
N PHE A 108 -4.35 -9.47 -2.12
CA PHE A 108 -4.46 -8.10 -1.61
C PHE A 108 -4.74 -8.01 -0.10
N ASP A 109 -5.38 -9.03 0.49
CA ASP A 109 -5.61 -9.09 1.94
C ASP A 109 -4.38 -9.57 2.73
N GLN A 110 -3.43 -10.23 2.07
CA GLN A 110 -2.22 -10.79 2.68
C GLN A 110 -1.05 -9.81 2.71
N THR A 111 -1.20 -8.64 2.07
CA THR A 111 -0.18 -7.58 2.02
C THR A 111 -0.57 -6.41 2.90
N LEU A 112 0.29 -6.02 3.82
CA LEU A 112 0.08 -4.88 4.70
C LEU A 112 0.49 -3.58 3.99
N VAL A 113 -0.40 -2.60 3.97
CA VAL A 113 -0.13 -1.26 3.42
C VAL A 113 -0.04 -0.25 4.56
N LEU A 114 1.03 0.55 4.57
CA LEU A 114 1.29 1.57 5.57
C LEU A 114 1.52 2.94 4.93
N VAL A 115 1.03 3.99 5.57
CA VAL A 115 1.37 5.39 5.29
C VAL A 115 2.03 5.97 6.54
N ASN A 116 3.33 6.29 6.47
CA ASN A 116 4.14 6.70 7.63
C ASN A 116 4.05 5.73 8.82
N GLY A 117 3.86 4.43 8.56
CA GLY A 117 3.67 3.40 9.58
C GLY A 117 2.23 3.27 10.10
N VAL A 118 1.28 4.04 9.59
CA VAL A 118 -0.16 3.90 9.84
C VAL A 118 -0.74 2.83 8.93
N ARG A 119 -1.39 1.83 9.50
CA ARG A 119 -2.01 0.75 8.75
C ARG A 119 -3.24 1.22 7.98
N MET A 120 -3.28 0.95 6.68
CA MET A 120 -4.32 1.36 5.74
C MET A 120 -5.29 0.24 5.36
N ASN A 121 -4.97 -1.02 5.69
CA ASN A 121 -5.81 -2.15 5.31
C ASN A 121 -7.25 -1.97 5.81
N ASN A 122 -8.18 -2.00 4.84
CA ASN A 122 -9.61 -1.79 5.06
C ASN A 122 -10.24 -3.07 5.65
N PRO A 123 -11.04 -3.00 6.72
CA PRO A 123 -11.66 -4.18 7.30
C PRO A 123 -12.84 -4.72 6.50
N GLN A 124 -13.45 -3.90 5.62
CA GLN A 124 -14.52 -4.34 4.74
C GLN A 124 -14.00 -5.34 3.71
N THR A 125 -12.98 -4.93 2.93
CA THR A 125 -12.38 -5.71 1.84
C THR A 125 -10.98 -5.18 1.50
N GLY A 126 -10.08 -6.08 1.14
CA GLY A 126 -8.74 -5.71 0.69
C GLY A 126 -8.69 -4.97 -0.64
N HIS A 127 -9.75 -5.00 -1.44
CA HIS A 127 -9.87 -4.20 -2.66
C HIS A 127 -9.71 -2.69 -2.41
N HIS A 128 -9.98 -2.22 -1.19
CA HIS A 128 -9.85 -0.83 -0.79
C HIS A 128 -8.51 -0.48 -0.11
N ASN A 129 -7.58 -1.42 0.03
CA ASN A 129 -6.28 -1.20 0.67
C ASN A 129 -5.43 -0.13 -0.02
N MET A 130 -5.66 0.08 -1.33
CA MET A 130 -4.97 1.08 -2.13
C MET A 130 -5.73 2.42 -2.27
N ASN A 131 -6.83 2.63 -1.54
CA ASN A 131 -7.53 3.92 -1.46
C ASN A 131 -6.72 4.94 -0.63
N LEU A 132 -5.49 5.22 -1.07
CA LEU A 132 -4.50 5.98 -0.31
C LEU A 132 -4.70 7.49 -0.46
N PRO A 133 -4.90 8.23 0.64
CA PRO A 133 -5.17 9.68 0.60
C PRO A 133 -3.87 10.50 0.56
N VAL A 134 -2.93 10.10 -0.30
CA VAL A 134 -1.62 10.73 -0.39
C VAL A 134 -1.33 11.20 -1.81
N PRO A 135 -1.13 12.51 -2.05
CA PRO A 135 -0.61 13.01 -3.31
C PRO A 135 0.81 12.50 -3.58
N LEU A 136 1.11 12.10 -4.83
CA LEU A 136 2.38 11.51 -5.23
C LEU A 136 3.60 12.39 -4.87
N GLN A 137 3.45 13.72 -4.97
CA GLN A 137 4.52 14.66 -4.62
C GLN A 137 4.88 14.72 -3.14
N MET A 138 4.01 14.23 -2.24
CA MET A 138 4.28 14.18 -0.80
C MET A 138 5.15 13.00 -0.40
N ILE A 139 5.39 12.04 -1.30
CA ILE A 139 6.14 10.83 -1.02
C ILE A 139 7.65 11.13 -1.00
N GLU A 140 8.32 10.75 0.08
CA GLU A 140 9.78 10.75 0.21
C GLU A 140 10.38 9.48 -0.40
N ARG A 141 9.75 8.33 -0.08
CA ARG A 141 10.11 7.02 -0.62
C ARG A 141 9.01 6.01 -0.39
N ILE A 142 9.03 4.94 -1.14
CA ILE A 142 8.25 3.72 -0.90
C ILE A 142 9.21 2.60 -0.52
N GLU A 143 8.89 1.89 0.54
CA GLU A 143 9.62 0.72 1.03
C GLU A 143 8.73 -0.50 0.85
N VAL A 144 9.19 -1.50 0.11
CA VAL A 144 8.52 -2.80 -0.01
C VAL A 144 9.38 -3.83 0.70
N ILE A 145 8.87 -4.38 1.78
CA ILE A 145 9.47 -5.51 2.51
C ILE A 145 8.80 -6.76 1.97
N GLN A 146 9.60 -7.65 1.41
CA GLN A 146 9.13 -8.91 0.89
C GLN A 146 9.12 -9.99 1.98
N GLY A 147 8.11 -10.87 1.92
CA GLY A 147 7.92 -11.97 2.87
C GLY A 147 7.18 -11.58 4.15
N GLY A 148 6.84 -12.56 4.96
CA GLY A 148 6.06 -12.38 6.18
C GLY A 148 6.74 -11.49 7.20
N ALA A 149 5.99 -10.56 7.81
CA ALA A 149 6.51 -9.60 8.76
C ALA A 149 5.55 -9.35 9.95
N THR A 150 4.66 -10.28 10.23
CA THR A 150 3.66 -10.20 11.31
C THR A 150 4.29 -9.96 12.69
N ASN A 151 5.45 -10.54 12.94
CA ASN A 151 6.20 -10.36 14.20
C ASN A 151 6.64 -8.91 14.47
N ALA A 152 6.70 -8.07 13.44
CA ALA A 152 7.17 -6.68 13.51
C ALA A 152 6.08 -5.65 13.20
N HIS A 153 5.11 -6.00 12.35
CA HIS A 153 4.10 -5.08 11.84
C HIS A 153 2.67 -5.46 12.20
N GLY A 154 2.46 -6.63 12.81
CA GLY A 154 1.15 -7.10 13.20
C GLY A 154 0.44 -7.91 12.14
N ILE A 155 -0.81 -8.23 12.42
CA ILE A 155 -1.70 -9.05 11.61
C ILE A 155 -1.84 -8.47 10.19
N GLY A 156 -1.91 -9.35 9.18
CA GLY A 156 -2.06 -8.97 7.76
C GLY A 156 -0.74 -8.74 7.01
N ALA A 157 0.41 -8.68 7.71
CA ALA A 157 1.73 -8.68 7.08
C ALA A 157 2.16 -10.13 6.72
N MET A 158 1.36 -10.82 5.91
CA MET A 158 1.53 -12.26 5.66
C MET A 158 2.53 -12.53 4.52
N THR A 159 2.49 -11.72 3.46
CA THR A 159 3.32 -11.89 2.26
C THR A 159 4.29 -10.74 2.01
N GLY A 160 4.00 -9.59 2.58
CA GLY A 160 4.84 -8.40 2.49
C GLY A 160 4.24 -7.19 3.19
N VAL A 161 5.03 -6.11 3.23
CA VAL A 161 4.62 -4.80 3.71
C VAL A 161 5.01 -3.74 2.69
N VAL A 162 4.10 -2.87 2.33
CA VAL A 162 4.36 -1.68 1.52
C VAL A 162 4.20 -0.46 2.41
N ASN A 163 5.28 0.27 2.68
CA ASN A 163 5.27 1.46 3.51
C ASN A 163 5.57 2.71 2.68
N ILE A 164 4.61 3.62 2.63
CA ILE A 164 4.71 4.90 1.94
C ILE A 164 5.16 5.93 2.95
N VAL A 165 6.42 6.35 2.84
CA VAL A 165 7.04 7.32 3.74
C VAL A 165 6.89 8.71 3.15
N LEU A 166 6.30 9.62 3.92
CA LEU A 166 6.02 10.99 3.49
C LEU A 166 7.19 11.92 3.82
N LYS A 167 7.33 12.97 3.03
CA LYS A 167 8.32 14.02 3.25
C LYS A 167 8.06 14.74 4.57
N SER A 168 9.13 15.11 5.28
CA SER A 168 9.06 16.06 6.40
C SER A 168 9.07 17.50 5.89
N ALA A 169 8.59 18.44 6.69
CA ALA A 169 8.56 19.85 6.34
C ALA A 169 9.98 20.38 6.06
N PRO A 170 10.23 21.03 4.92
CA PRO A 170 11.54 21.51 4.55
C PRO A 170 11.97 22.75 5.36
N LYS A 171 13.27 22.89 5.62
CA LYS A 171 13.81 24.04 6.35
C LYS A 171 13.55 25.38 5.65
N LYS A 172 13.65 25.39 4.32
CA LYS A 172 13.30 26.55 3.47
C LYS A 172 11.92 26.35 2.88
N PHE A 173 11.26 27.45 2.51
CA PHE A 173 10.01 27.35 1.75
C PHE A 173 10.22 26.51 0.51
N ASN A 174 9.33 25.54 0.30
CA ASN A 174 9.32 24.68 -0.87
C ASN A 174 7.88 24.48 -1.30
N ALA A 175 7.58 24.84 -2.52
CA ALA A 175 6.27 24.64 -3.12
C ALA A 175 6.43 24.11 -4.55
N GLY A 176 5.43 23.46 -5.07
CA GLY A 176 5.39 23.01 -6.45
C GLY A 176 3.99 22.85 -6.96
N TYR A 177 3.86 22.95 -8.26
CA TYR A 177 2.64 22.71 -9.00
C TYR A 177 2.96 21.83 -10.20
N ALA A 178 2.16 20.81 -10.45
CA ALA A 178 2.25 19.98 -11.63
C ALA A 178 0.89 19.86 -12.30
N LEU A 179 0.89 19.90 -13.62
CA LEU A 179 -0.27 19.70 -14.50
C LEU A 179 0.10 18.68 -15.54
N THR A 180 -0.72 17.64 -15.70
CA THR A 180 -0.63 16.63 -16.75
C THR A 180 -1.95 16.58 -17.48
N THR A 181 -1.92 16.55 -18.81
CA THR A 181 -3.08 16.32 -19.68
C THR A 181 -2.73 15.25 -20.71
N GLY A 182 -3.72 14.58 -21.27
CA GLY A 182 -3.46 13.50 -22.20
C GLY A 182 -4.72 12.98 -22.89
N GLU A 183 -4.57 11.83 -23.54
CA GLU A 183 -5.68 11.14 -24.20
C GLU A 183 -6.80 10.82 -23.21
N HIS A 184 -7.99 10.55 -23.74
CA HIS A 184 -9.20 10.20 -22.96
C HIS A 184 -9.60 11.27 -21.93
N GLY A 185 -9.40 12.57 -22.24
CA GLY A 185 -9.75 13.66 -21.33
C GLY A 185 -8.92 13.70 -20.04
N LEU A 186 -7.75 13.04 -20.00
CA LEU A 186 -6.89 13.02 -18.82
C LEU A 186 -6.53 14.43 -18.38
N LEU A 187 -6.85 14.74 -17.13
CA LEU A 187 -6.41 15.94 -16.42
C LEU A 187 -5.96 15.56 -15.01
N ASN A 188 -4.68 15.77 -14.70
CA ASN A 188 -4.10 15.55 -13.36
C ASN A 188 -3.41 16.84 -12.93
N SER A 189 -3.93 17.47 -11.91
CA SER A 189 -3.43 18.70 -11.30
C SER A 189 -3.03 18.44 -9.87
N SER A 190 -1.85 18.90 -9.46
CA SER A 190 -1.42 18.74 -8.08
C SER A 190 -0.55 19.90 -7.63
N PHE A 191 -0.66 20.25 -6.36
CA PHE A 191 0.24 21.20 -5.73
C PHE A 191 0.70 20.69 -4.36
N TYR A 192 1.85 21.18 -3.93
CA TYR A 192 2.32 21.02 -2.58
C TYR A 192 3.03 22.27 -2.09
N LEU A 193 3.02 22.48 -0.79
CA LEU A 193 3.83 23.50 -0.13
C LEU A 193 4.29 22.99 1.24
N GLY A 194 5.42 23.50 1.69
CA GLY A 194 5.93 23.17 3.02
C GLY A 194 7.00 24.13 3.49
N LYS A 195 7.10 24.34 4.81
CA LYS A 195 8.12 25.17 5.44
C LYS A 195 8.25 24.87 6.93
N LYS A 196 9.48 24.91 7.46
CA LYS A 196 9.75 25.03 8.90
C LYS A 196 9.81 26.50 9.31
N ILE A 197 9.05 26.86 10.35
CA ILE A 197 9.00 28.18 10.99
C ILE A 197 9.39 27.97 12.45
N GLY A 198 10.62 28.30 12.80
CA GLY A 198 11.18 27.97 14.11
C GLY A 198 11.23 26.45 14.32
N LYS A 199 10.54 25.95 15.35
CA LYS A 199 10.43 24.52 15.68
C LYS A 199 9.22 23.83 15.01
N TRP A 200 8.35 24.59 14.36
CA TRP A 200 7.15 24.11 13.70
C TRP A 200 7.40 23.85 12.22
N GLY A 201 6.87 22.77 11.71
CA GLY A 201 6.82 22.46 10.29
C GLY A 201 5.36 22.35 9.83
N VAL A 202 5.06 22.93 8.67
CA VAL A 202 3.73 22.86 8.05
C VAL A 202 3.88 22.33 6.64
N GLN A 203 2.99 21.44 6.25
CA GLN A 203 2.90 20.90 4.88
C GLN A 203 1.45 20.83 4.44
N LEU A 204 1.23 21.11 3.17
CA LEU A 204 -0.04 20.96 2.47
C LEU A 204 0.23 20.34 1.11
N GLY A 205 -0.58 19.36 0.72
CA GLY A 205 -0.57 18.75 -0.60
C GLY A 205 -1.99 18.51 -1.09
N GLN A 206 -2.23 18.70 -2.37
CA GLN A 206 -3.52 18.41 -3.01
C GLN A 206 -3.27 17.81 -4.37
N GLN A 207 -4.12 16.89 -4.80
CA GLN A 207 -4.14 16.32 -6.14
C GLN A 207 -5.58 16.10 -6.58
N SER A 208 -5.89 16.51 -7.81
CA SER A 208 -7.15 16.23 -8.48
C SER A 208 -6.86 15.54 -9.80
N GLN A 209 -7.58 14.46 -10.07
CA GLN A 209 -7.41 13.66 -11.29
C GLN A 209 -8.78 13.37 -11.90
N LYS A 210 -8.88 13.39 -13.22
CA LYS A 210 -10.05 12.90 -13.95
C LYS A 210 -9.67 12.37 -15.34
N THR A 211 -10.50 11.48 -15.87
CA THR A 211 -10.49 11.01 -17.25
C THR A 211 -11.89 10.65 -17.68
N ASP A 212 -12.18 10.76 -18.97
CA ASP A 212 -13.46 10.34 -19.58
C ASP A 212 -13.55 8.81 -19.73
N GLY A 213 -12.44 8.09 -19.49
CA GLY A 213 -12.34 6.65 -19.69
C GLY A 213 -11.92 6.26 -21.11
N TYR A 214 -11.24 5.11 -21.22
CA TYR A 214 -10.72 4.59 -22.51
C TYR A 214 -11.71 3.67 -23.23
N ILE A 215 -12.71 3.18 -22.53
CA ILE A 215 -13.89 2.45 -23.03
C ILE A 215 -15.13 2.91 -22.25
N SER A 216 -16.33 2.45 -22.66
CA SER A 216 -17.59 2.79 -21.98
C SER A 216 -17.54 2.46 -20.49
N ASN A 217 -18.10 3.32 -19.65
CA ASN A 217 -18.20 3.17 -18.19
C ASN A 217 -16.84 2.89 -17.50
N THR A 218 -15.78 3.63 -17.91
CA THR A 218 -14.44 3.62 -17.27
C THR A 218 -13.95 5.03 -16.94
N ASP A 219 -14.86 5.99 -16.85
CA ASP A 219 -14.58 7.34 -16.36
C ASP A 219 -14.12 7.29 -14.90
N PHE A 220 -13.26 8.23 -14.53
CA PHE A 220 -12.67 8.30 -13.20
C PHE A 220 -12.47 9.75 -12.79
N GLU A 221 -12.72 10.02 -11.52
CA GLU A 221 -12.29 11.24 -10.85
C GLU A 221 -11.85 10.98 -9.41
N SER A 222 -10.86 11.73 -8.94
CA SER A 222 -10.44 11.71 -7.54
C SER A 222 -9.92 13.05 -7.07
N ASN A 223 -10.09 13.30 -5.76
CA ASN A 223 -9.57 14.46 -5.06
C ASN A 223 -8.86 14.01 -3.79
N LYS A 224 -7.57 14.37 -3.65
CA LYS A 224 -6.75 14.07 -2.48
C LYS A 224 -6.31 15.35 -1.80
N LEU A 225 -6.39 15.36 -0.48
CA LEU A 225 -5.90 16.42 0.39
C LEU A 225 -4.98 15.82 1.47
N PHE A 226 -3.87 16.46 1.73
CA PHE A 226 -2.95 16.12 2.82
C PHE A 226 -2.50 17.37 3.54
N VAL A 227 -2.62 17.39 4.87
CA VAL A 227 -2.15 18.45 5.76
C VAL A 227 -1.32 17.84 6.87
N ASN A 228 -0.15 18.37 7.15
CA ASN A 228 0.70 17.93 8.24
C ASN A 228 1.23 19.13 9.04
N LEU A 229 1.13 19.03 10.36
CA LEU A 229 1.74 19.91 11.33
C LEU A 229 2.72 19.11 12.17
N GLU A 230 3.99 19.49 12.14
CA GLU A 230 5.04 18.84 12.93
C GLU A 230 5.75 19.81 13.84
N ARG A 231 6.28 19.30 14.96
CA ARG A 231 7.07 20.10 15.90
C ARG A 231 8.25 19.30 16.44
N GLU A 232 9.43 19.92 16.37
CA GLU A 232 10.61 19.44 17.10
C GLU A 232 10.59 20.04 18.53
N PHE A 233 10.82 19.22 19.53
CA PHE A 233 10.92 19.65 20.92
C PHE A 233 12.13 18.99 21.61
N LYS A 234 12.40 19.38 22.84
CA LYS A 234 13.42 18.76 23.68
C LYS A 234 12.80 18.42 25.02
N LEU A 235 13.05 17.20 25.48
CA LEU A 235 12.78 16.77 26.85
C LEU A 235 14.15 16.58 27.54
N GLY A 236 14.51 17.51 28.42
CA GLY A 236 15.87 17.57 28.94
C GLY A 236 16.92 17.83 27.85
N ARG A 237 17.83 16.86 27.65
CA ARG A 237 18.88 16.91 26.61
C ARG A 237 18.50 16.22 25.31
N GLU A 238 17.46 15.41 25.35
CA GLU A 238 17.05 14.57 24.22
C GLU A 238 16.09 15.30 23.27
N LYS A 239 16.01 14.82 22.04
CA LYS A 239 15.17 15.40 21.00
C LYS A 239 13.93 14.55 20.81
N GLY A 240 12.80 15.22 20.74
CA GLY A 240 11.52 14.61 20.34
C GLY A 240 10.96 15.28 19.10
N HIS A 241 10.10 14.55 18.41
CA HIS A 241 9.39 15.01 17.23
C HIS A 241 7.92 14.55 17.34
N VAL A 242 6.99 15.47 17.20
CA VAL A 242 5.55 15.19 17.13
C VAL A 242 5.03 15.65 15.77
N SER A 243 4.15 14.84 15.18
CA SER A 243 3.46 15.14 13.93
C SER A 243 1.99 14.80 14.08
N ILE A 244 1.13 15.73 13.64
CA ILE A 244 -0.32 15.56 13.52
C ILE A 244 -0.66 15.77 12.06
N PHE A 245 -1.35 14.82 11.44
CA PHE A 245 -1.72 14.95 10.05
C PHE A 245 -3.17 14.56 9.79
N TYR A 246 -3.73 15.19 8.79
CA TYR A 246 -5.01 14.84 8.18
C TYR A 246 -4.78 14.52 6.71
N ALA A 247 -5.43 13.48 6.22
CA ALA A 247 -5.43 13.14 4.80
C ALA A 247 -6.81 12.65 4.37
N GLU A 248 -7.21 12.99 3.15
CA GLU A 248 -8.49 12.59 2.56
C GLU A 248 -8.30 12.22 1.09
N ASN A 249 -8.98 11.17 0.65
CA ASN A 249 -9.15 10.79 -0.75
C ASN A 249 -10.64 10.53 -0.98
N GLN A 250 -11.20 11.22 -1.95
CA GLN A 250 -12.54 10.94 -2.49
C GLN A 250 -12.36 10.55 -3.95
N LYS A 251 -12.95 9.44 -4.38
CA LYS A 251 -12.93 9.01 -5.77
C LYS A 251 -14.25 8.37 -6.18
N ALA A 252 -14.54 8.47 -7.49
CA ALA A 252 -15.69 7.89 -8.13
C ALA A 252 -15.30 7.41 -9.53
N PHE A 253 -15.81 6.27 -9.95
CA PHE A 253 -15.45 5.68 -11.23
C PHE A 253 -16.49 4.70 -11.77
N GLY A 254 -16.59 4.65 -13.09
CA GLY A 254 -17.25 3.55 -13.77
C GLY A 254 -16.45 2.26 -13.61
N ALA A 255 -17.13 1.18 -13.23
CA ALA A 255 -16.52 -0.09 -12.86
C ALA A 255 -16.90 -1.21 -13.84
N GLN A 256 -16.70 -0.97 -15.14
CA GLN A 256 -17.08 -1.91 -16.18
C GLN A 256 -16.44 -3.29 -15.97
N ASN A 257 -17.26 -4.33 -15.86
CA ASN A 257 -16.86 -5.73 -15.73
C ASN A 257 -16.04 -6.07 -14.47
N TYR A 258 -16.00 -5.23 -13.43
CA TYR A 258 -15.14 -5.47 -12.27
C TYR A 258 -15.47 -6.75 -11.52
N TYR A 259 -16.74 -7.01 -11.31
CA TYR A 259 -17.19 -8.18 -10.55
C TYR A 259 -18.03 -9.15 -11.38
N SER A 260 -18.58 -8.70 -12.51
CA SER A 260 -19.37 -9.52 -13.42
C SER A 260 -19.46 -8.88 -14.79
N THR A 261 -19.33 -9.67 -15.84
CA THR A 261 -19.55 -9.24 -17.23
C THR A 261 -21.04 -9.13 -17.60
N THR A 262 -21.92 -9.69 -16.77
CA THR A 262 -23.37 -9.59 -16.94
C THR A 262 -23.89 -8.17 -16.67
N PHE A 263 -23.17 -7.40 -15.84
CA PHE A 263 -23.55 -6.04 -15.43
C PHE A 263 -22.42 -5.06 -15.79
N PRO A 264 -22.35 -4.58 -17.04
CA PRO A 264 -21.25 -3.72 -17.46
C PRO A 264 -21.34 -2.30 -16.90
N ASP A 265 -22.49 -1.87 -16.41
CA ASP A 265 -22.77 -0.50 -15.96
C ASP A 265 -22.56 -0.32 -14.45
N GLN A 266 -21.61 -1.05 -13.85
CA GLN A 266 -21.27 -0.91 -12.44
C GLN A 266 -20.61 0.44 -12.18
N PHE A 267 -20.80 0.96 -10.97
CA PHE A 267 -20.19 2.20 -10.52
C PHE A 267 -19.78 2.09 -9.05
N GLU A 268 -18.69 2.76 -8.70
CA GLU A 268 -18.22 2.78 -7.33
C GLU A 268 -17.74 4.18 -6.92
N ALA A 269 -18.10 4.60 -5.73
CA ALA A 269 -17.61 5.83 -5.12
C ALA A 269 -17.14 5.55 -3.70
N THR A 270 -15.88 5.93 -3.41
CA THR A 270 -15.26 5.71 -2.12
C THR A 270 -14.69 6.98 -1.53
N SER A 271 -14.65 7.03 -0.19
CA SER A 271 -13.93 8.07 0.54
C SER A 271 -13.06 7.42 1.63
N THR A 272 -11.86 7.91 1.81
CA THR A 272 -10.97 7.50 2.90
C THR A 272 -10.40 8.73 3.56
N ARG A 273 -10.55 8.83 4.89
CA ARG A 273 -10.00 9.91 5.71
C ARG A 273 -9.12 9.35 6.80
N ILE A 274 -8.01 10.02 7.05
CA ILE A 274 -7.08 9.66 8.14
C ILE A 274 -6.86 10.88 9.01
N PHE A 275 -6.98 10.69 10.32
CA PHE A 275 -6.39 11.57 11.31
C PHE A 275 -5.29 10.80 12.05
N GLY A 276 -4.05 11.29 12.04
CA GLY A 276 -2.91 10.61 12.62
C GLY A 276 -2.11 11.49 13.56
N LEU A 277 -1.65 10.90 14.67
CA LEU A 277 -0.71 11.48 15.63
C LEU A 277 0.50 10.55 15.74
N LYS A 278 1.68 11.11 15.56
CA LYS A 278 2.95 10.40 15.70
C LYS A 278 3.88 11.14 16.66
N LEU A 279 4.49 10.41 17.57
CA LEU A 279 5.50 10.88 18.49
C LEU A 279 6.73 9.98 18.41
N ASP A 280 7.87 10.53 18.07
CA ASP A 280 9.18 9.88 18.17
C ASP A 280 10.00 10.64 19.20
N GLU A 281 10.52 9.96 20.22
CA GLU A 281 11.29 10.55 21.30
C GLU A 281 12.43 9.65 21.74
N SER A 282 13.57 10.23 22.10
CA SER A 282 14.63 9.52 22.79
C SER A 282 14.54 9.81 24.29
N ILE A 283 14.39 8.76 25.09
CA ILE A 283 14.34 8.82 26.55
C ILE A 283 15.73 8.45 27.08
N GLY A 284 16.59 9.48 27.21
CA GLY A 284 18.01 9.28 27.51
C GLY A 284 18.82 8.74 26.31
N PRO A 285 20.11 8.43 26.48
CA PRO A 285 21.03 8.14 25.38
C PRO A 285 20.80 6.79 24.70
N ASN A 286 20.08 5.86 25.34
CA ASN A 286 20.00 4.47 24.91
C ASN A 286 18.60 3.99 24.62
N THR A 287 17.56 4.79 24.89
CA THR A 287 16.16 4.35 24.73
C THR A 287 15.45 5.28 23.74
N ASP A 288 14.89 4.70 22.70
CA ASP A 288 14.00 5.37 21.76
C ASP A 288 12.56 4.89 22.02
N PHE A 289 11.64 5.84 22.04
CA PHE A 289 10.22 5.64 22.21
C PHE A 289 9.48 6.13 20.97
N ARG A 290 8.54 5.34 20.51
CA ARG A 290 7.66 5.69 19.39
C ARG A 290 6.22 5.42 19.78
N PHE A 291 5.38 6.40 19.55
CA PHE A 291 3.93 6.32 19.69
C PHE A 291 3.27 6.74 18.40
N ASN A 292 2.34 5.93 17.89
CA ASN A 292 1.47 6.28 16.78
C ASN A 292 0.03 5.99 17.18
N MET A 293 -0.86 6.93 16.87
CA MET A 293 -2.30 6.77 17.02
C MET A 293 -2.98 7.30 15.77
N ASN A 294 -3.95 6.59 15.26
CA ASN A 294 -4.69 7.05 14.10
C ASN A 294 -6.14 6.57 14.11
N LEU A 295 -6.98 7.37 13.47
CA LEU A 295 -8.35 7.09 13.15
C LEU A 295 -8.50 7.14 11.63
N VAL A 296 -8.96 6.04 11.04
CA VAL A 296 -9.25 5.93 9.61
C VAL A 296 -10.74 5.71 9.45
N THR A 297 -11.40 6.53 8.64
CA THR A 297 -12.81 6.32 8.26
C THR A 297 -12.88 6.07 6.76
N GLY A 298 -13.70 5.13 6.35
CA GLY A 298 -13.98 4.81 4.96
C GLY A 298 -15.48 4.84 4.67
N THR A 299 -15.84 5.27 3.49
CA THR A 299 -17.19 5.07 2.94
C THR A 299 -17.05 4.39 1.59
N ASP A 300 -17.97 3.50 1.28
CA ASP A 300 -18.06 2.83 0.01
C ASP A 300 -19.52 2.76 -0.42
N ARG A 301 -19.76 3.17 -1.68
CA ARG A 301 -21.02 3.04 -2.37
C ARG A 301 -20.80 2.30 -3.68
N PHE A 302 -21.30 1.08 -3.75
CA PHE A 302 -21.23 0.26 -4.94
C PHE A 302 -22.64 0.13 -5.58
N GLU A 303 -22.71 0.42 -6.86
CA GLU A 303 -23.91 0.36 -7.69
C GLU A 303 -23.75 -0.72 -8.76
N LEU A 304 -24.58 -1.75 -8.76
CA LEU A 304 -24.56 -2.77 -9.79
C LEU A 304 -25.09 -2.23 -11.14
N TYR A 305 -26.02 -1.28 -11.05
CA TYR A 305 -26.53 -0.46 -12.15
C TYR A 305 -26.27 1.00 -11.78
N ARG A 306 -25.53 1.72 -12.57
CA ARG A 306 -25.08 3.08 -12.26
C ARG A 306 -26.27 4.04 -12.10
N GLU A 307 -26.42 4.65 -10.94
CA GLU A 307 -27.48 5.62 -10.62
C GLU A 307 -26.96 7.05 -10.58
N THR A 308 -25.65 7.24 -10.41
CA THR A 308 -25.07 8.53 -10.16
C THR A 308 -24.03 8.92 -11.18
N ALA A 309 -23.91 10.24 -11.41
CA ALA A 309 -22.74 10.83 -12.01
C ALA A 309 -21.54 10.74 -11.01
N GLY A 310 -20.35 11.09 -11.45
CA GLY A 310 -19.15 11.16 -10.64
C GLY A 310 -19.23 12.23 -9.53
N LEU A 311 -18.13 12.49 -8.83
CA LEU A 311 -18.05 13.40 -7.67
C LEU A 311 -18.50 14.84 -7.98
N GLY A 312 -18.20 15.32 -9.19
CA GLY A 312 -18.58 16.65 -9.66
C GLY A 312 -19.81 16.68 -10.55
N GLY A 313 -20.62 15.62 -10.57
CA GLY A 313 -21.70 15.44 -11.54
C GLY A 313 -21.20 14.98 -12.91
N PHE A 314 -19.91 14.64 -13.04
CA PHE A 314 -19.29 14.19 -14.26
C PHE A 314 -19.71 12.76 -14.63
N ASP A 315 -20.16 12.57 -15.84
CA ASP A 315 -20.51 11.28 -16.42
C ASP A 315 -20.25 11.33 -17.93
N ALA A 316 -19.10 10.83 -18.35
CA ALA A 316 -18.67 10.89 -19.74
C ALA A 316 -19.57 10.08 -20.69
N ASN A 317 -20.23 9.03 -20.18
CA ASN A 317 -20.92 8.05 -21.01
C ASN A 317 -22.45 8.06 -20.84
N ASP A 318 -22.98 8.79 -19.85
CA ASP A 318 -24.41 8.93 -19.51
C ASP A 318 -25.16 7.57 -19.44
N VAL A 319 -24.57 6.62 -18.75
CA VAL A 319 -25.14 5.24 -18.57
C VAL A 319 -26.05 5.10 -17.35
N ARG A 320 -26.57 6.21 -16.82
CA ARG A 320 -27.29 6.26 -15.55
C ARG A 320 -28.69 5.63 -15.62
N TYR A 321 -29.00 4.87 -14.58
CA TYR A 321 -30.34 4.40 -14.27
C TYR A 321 -31.04 5.34 -13.29
N THR A 322 -32.32 5.55 -13.47
CA THR A 322 -33.16 6.34 -12.58
C THR A 322 -34.18 5.45 -11.88
N LYS A 323 -34.31 5.57 -10.57
CA LYS A 323 -35.33 4.87 -9.79
C LYS A 323 -36.71 5.48 -10.04
N LEU A 324 -37.63 4.68 -10.53
CA LEU A 324 -39.01 5.07 -10.76
C LEU A 324 -39.82 5.00 -9.45
N SER A 325 -40.98 5.64 -9.42
CA SER A 325 -41.93 5.57 -8.29
C SER A 325 -42.40 4.14 -7.98
N SER A 326 -42.33 3.24 -8.97
CA SER A 326 -42.58 1.79 -8.80
C SER A 326 -41.46 1.04 -8.05
N GLY A 327 -40.33 1.71 -7.76
CA GLY A 327 -39.13 1.09 -7.19
C GLY A 327 -38.21 0.43 -8.20
N ARG A 328 -38.61 0.35 -9.48
CA ARG A 328 -37.77 -0.20 -10.57
C ARG A 328 -36.77 0.84 -11.07
N TYR A 329 -35.67 0.39 -11.63
CA TYR A 329 -34.63 1.25 -12.22
C TYR A 329 -34.69 1.16 -13.74
N TYR A 330 -34.60 2.32 -14.40
CA TYR A 330 -34.75 2.50 -15.84
C TYR A 330 -33.67 3.43 -16.37
N ARG A 331 -33.06 3.08 -17.49
CA ARG A 331 -32.09 3.94 -18.21
C ARG A 331 -32.78 4.60 -19.39
N ALA A 332 -32.85 5.93 -19.35
CA ALA A 332 -33.58 6.71 -20.36
C ALA A 332 -32.89 6.70 -21.73
N ALA A 333 -31.61 6.51 -21.79
CA ALA A 333 -30.81 6.57 -23.03
C ALA A 333 -31.23 5.51 -24.07
N ASP A 334 -31.59 4.31 -23.64
CA ASP A 334 -31.92 3.17 -24.52
C ASP A 334 -33.12 2.35 -24.06
N GLY A 335 -33.76 2.71 -22.96
CA GLY A 335 -34.93 2.03 -22.44
C GLY A 335 -34.64 0.77 -21.62
N ASP A 336 -33.36 0.50 -21.29
CA ASP A 336 -32.98 -0.66 -20.49
C ASP A 336 -33.51 -0.58 -19.05
N THR A 337 -33.75 -1.72 -18.43
CA THR A 337 -34.26 -1.81 -17.07
C THR A 337 -33.41 -2.74 -16.22
N ALA A 338 -33.05 -2.30 -15.02
CA ALA A 338 -32.38 -3.14 -14.06
C ALA A 338 -33.20 -4.38 -13.71
N ALA A 339 -32.54 -5.47 -13.33
CA ALA A 339 -33.17 -6.71 -12.90
C ALA A 339 -34.16 -6.46 -11.77
N SER A 340 -35.30 -7.18 -11.79
CA SER A 340 -36.41 -6.96 -10.83
C SER A 340 -36.04 -7.19 -9.36
N TRP A 341 -34.97 -7.93 -9.10
CA TRP A 341 -34.44 -8.21 -7.76
C TRP A 341 -33.48 -7.12 -7.25
N TYR A 342 -33.04 -6.19 -8.13
CA TYR A 342 -32.13 -5.13 -7.73
C TYR A 342 -32.82 -4.14 -6.81
N SER A 343 -32.33 -4.00 -5.59
CA SER A 343 -32.91 -3.16 -4.54
C SER A 343 -32.23 -1.80 -4.37
N GLY A 344 -31.14 -1.56 -5.11
CA GLY A 344 -30.34 -0.34 -5.03
C GLY A 344 -28.90 -0.58 -4.58
N PRO A 345 -28.14 0.49 -4.36
CA PRO A 345 -26.73 0.45 -4.02
C PRO A 345 -26.41 -0.27 -2.72
N ASN A 346 -25.18 -0.80 -2.65
CA ASN A 346 -24.58 -1.20 -1.40
C ASN A 346 -23.91 0.00 -0.75
N PHE A 347 -24.15 0.22 0.54
CA PHE A 347 -23.55 1.29 1.33
C PHE A 347 -22.78 0.69 2.50
N HIS A 348 -21.54 1.12 2.65
CA HIS A 348 -20.66 0.70 3.73
C HIS A 348 -19.97 1.92 4.36
N GLN A 349 -19.85 1.91 5.66
CA GLN A 349 -19.07 2.87 6.42
C GLN A 349 -18.17 2.12 7.39
N THR A 350 -16.87 2.39 7.34
CA THR A 350 -15.89 1.75 8.22
C THR A 350 -15.22 2.76 9.12
N LEU A 351 -14.92 2.33 10.34
CA LEU A 351 -14.11 3.06 11.32
C LEU A 351 -12.98 2.13 11.78
N VAL A 352 -11.75 2.62 11.72
CA VAL A 352 -10.57 1.89 12.21
C VAL A 352 -9.81 2.79 13.17
N PHE A 353 -9.66 2.35 14.40
CA PHE A 353 -8.77 2.96 15.37
C PHE A 353 -7.53 2.09 15.55
N ASN A 354 -6.35 2.69 15.41
CA ASN A 354 -5.09 2.01 15.71
C ASN A 354 -4.27 2.83 16.71
N GLN A 355 -3.65 2.12 17.65
CA GLN A 355 -2.65 2.66 18.56
C GLN A 355 -1.44 1.72 18.57
N ASN A 356 -0.25 2.26 18.38
CA ASN A 356 0.99 1.49 18.40
C ASN A 356 2.02 2.19 19.28
N ILE A 357 2.64 1.42 20.18
CA ILE A 357 3.70 1.87 21.07
C ILE A 357 4.89 0.93 20.87
N VAL A 358 6.08 1.49 20.68
CA VAL A 358 7.33 0.72 20.61
C VAL A 358 8.40 1.43 21.44
N ALA A 359 9.01 0.72 22.36
CA ALA A 359 10.19 1.14 23.08
C ALA A 359 11.38 0.28 22.65
N THR A 360 12.49 0.91 22.28
CA THR A 360 13.73 0.24 21.87
C THR A 360 14.86 0.67 22.78
N HIS A 361 15.49 -0.28 23.48
CA HIS A 361 16.60 -0.03 24.39
C HIS A 361 17.90 -0.66 23.89
N ARG A 362 18.97 0.12 23.80
CA ARG A 362 20.32 -0.33 23.50
C ARG A 362 21.09 -0.59 24.80
N TRP A 363 21.24 -1.86 25.16
CA TRP A 363 21.99 -2.28 26.36
C TRP A 363 23.47 -1.94 26.25
N ASN A 364 24.02 -2.17 25.07
CA ASN A 364 25.39 -1.86 24.71
C ASN A 364 25.52 -1.84 23.15
N VAL A 365 26.72 -1.87 22.62
CA VAL A 365 26.98 -1.85 21.17
C VAL A 365 26.56 -3.13 20.44
N GLU A 366 26.44 -4.24 21.16
CA GLU A 366 26.11 -5.56 20.64
C GLU A 366 24.62 -5.92 20.84
N HIS A 367 23.98 -5.45 21.91
CA HIS A 367 22.66 -5.89 22.36
C HIS A 367 21.63 -4.76 22.35
N GLN A 368 20.49 -5.03 21.70
CA GLN A 368 19.35 -4.13 21.62
C GLN A 368 18.06 -4.95 21.78
N SER A 369 17.12 -4.46 22.59
CA SER A 369 15.78 -5.03 22.72
C SER A 369 14.71 -4.02 22.34
N SER A 370 13.64 -4.51 21.72
CA SER A 370 12.43 -3.73 21.46
C SER A 370 11.23 -4.44 22.05
N LEU A 371 10.36 -3.68 22.70
CA LEU A 371 9.05 -4.12 23.16
C LEU A 371 8.00 -3.24 22.52
N GLY A 372 6.91 -3.84 22.09
CA GLY A 372 5.83 -3.10 21.42
C GLY A 372 4.45 -3.60 21.83
N TYR A 373 3.49 -2.73 21.63
CA TYR A 373 2.07 -2.99 21.83
C TYR A 373 1.29 -2.33 20.68
N ASN A 374 0.32 -3.06 20.15
CA ASN A 374 -0.62 -2.53 19.16
C ASN A 374 -2.04 -2.88 19.60
N LEU A 375 -2.92 -1.88 19.56
CA LEU A 375 -4.37 -2.01 19.66
C LEU A 375 -4.96 -1.62 18.31
N ARG A 376 -5.81 -2.45 17.75
CA ARG A 376 -6.64 -2.16 16.59
C ARG A 376 -8.10 -2.46 16.95
N TYR A 377 -8.97 -1.52 16.66
CA TYR A 377 -10.42 -1.65 16.69
C TYR A 377 -10.96 -1.34 15.30
N ASP A 378 -11.75 -2.24 14.76
CA ASP A 378 -12.43 -2.10 13.47
C ASP A 378 -13.94 -2.19 13.68
N GLU A 379 -14.68 -1.34 12.94
CA GLU A 379 -16.14 -1.34 12.92
C GLU A 379 -16.65 -1.09 11.51
N ILE A 380 -17.75 -1.75 11.15
CA ILE A 380 -18.47 -1.51 9.91
C ILE A 380 -19.96 -1.29 10.19
N HIS A 381 -20.54 -0.30 9.53
CA HIS A 381 -21.98 -0.11 9.37
C HIS A 381 -22.33 -0.30 7.90
N SER A 382 -23.39 -1.03 7.61
CA SER A 382 -23.74 -1.44 6.25
C SER A 382 -25.21 -1.74 6.09
N ASN A 383 -25.69 -1.69 4.85
CA ASN A 383 -26.98 -2.29 4.46
C ASN A 383 -26.84 -3.74 3.95
N VAL A 384 -25.61 -4.29 3.94
CA VAL A 384 -25.30 -5.63 3.40
C VAL A 384 -24.49 -6.48 4.36
N LEU A 385 -23.42 -5.92 4.97
CA LEU A 385 -22.41 -6.62 5.73
C LEU A 385 -22.64 -6.51 7.24
N GLY A 386 -22.52 -7.63 7.95
CA GLY A 386 -22.67 -7.70 9.40
C GLY A 386 -23.93 -8.40 9.85
N GLY A 387 -24.09 -8.53 11.16
CA GLY A 387 -25.33 -8.92 11.81
C GLY A 387 -26.28 -7.72 11.98
N ASP A 388 -27.54 -8.00 12.36
CA ASP A 388 -28.51 -6.95 12.67
C ASP A 388 -28.02 -6.11 13.86
N PHE A 389 -27.96 -4.80 13.69
CA PHE A 389 -27.30 -3.90 14.64
C PHE A 389 -28.24 -3.35 15.72
N GLY A 390 -29.55 -3.53 15.55
CA GLY A 390 -30.58 -3.00 16.46
C GLY A 390 -30.86 -1.50 16.26
N ASP A 391 -29.89 -0.72 15.79
CA ASP A 391 -30.03 0.68 15.42
C ASP A 391 -30.00 0.84 13.90
N VAL A 392 -30.77 1.81 13.40
CA VAL A 392 -30.85 2.11 11.96
C VAL A 392 -30.19 3.47 11.72
N TYR A 393 -29.13 3.48 10.91
CA TYR A 393 -28.43 4.69 10.52
C TYR A 393 -28.89 5.15 9.13
N LEU A 394 -29.22 6.42 8.99
CA LEU A 394 -29.48 7.03 7.68
C LEU A 394 -28.18 7.15 6.90
N VAL A 395 -28.23 6.85 5.60
CA VAL A 395 -27.09 7.09 4.71
C VAL A 395 -27.01 8.57 4.38
N PRO A 396 -25.94 9.30 4.79
CA PRO A 396 -25.86 10.74 4.55
C PRO A 396 -25.90 11.08 3.06
N GLY A 397 -26.82 11.97 2.67
CA GLY A 397 -27.00 12.41 1.29
C GLY A 397 -27.81 11.45 0.40
N TRP A 398 -28.43 10.39 0.99
CA TRP A 398 -29.22 9.39 0.27
C TRP A 398 -30.53 9.11 0.99
N ASP A 399 -31.54 9.91 0.69
CA ASP A 399 -32.86 9.79 1.30
C ASP A 399 -33.49 8.43 1.00
N GLY A 400 -34.00 7.78 2.04
CA GLY A 400 -34.66 6.49 1.95
C GLY A 400 -33.72 5.27 1.98
N TYR A 401 -32.39 5.46 2.13
CA TYR A 401 -31.45 4.38 2.36
C TYR A 401 -30.95 4.38 3.82
N THR A 402 -30.84 3.19 4.37
CA THR A 402 -30.41 2.97 5.76
C THR A 402 -29.32 1.90 5.83
N MET A 403 -28.51 1.96 6.86
CA MET A 403 -27.58 0.92 7.28
C MET A 403 -28.11 0.33 8.59
N ASP A 404 -28.54 -0.91 8.56
CA ASP A 404 -29.16 -1.65 9.67
C ASP A 404 -28.32 -2.85 10.14
N LYS A 405 -27.18 -3.06 9.49
CA LYS A 405 -26.21 -4.14 9.78
C LYS A 405 -24.89 -3.57 10.24
N GLY A 406 -24.17 -4.37 11.03
CA GLY A 406 -22.84 -3.98 11.46
C GLY A 406 -22.07 -5.12 12.11
N ALA A 407 -20.78 -4.89 12.29
CA ALA A 407 -19.87 -5.80 12.97
C ALA A 407 -18.67 -5.02 13.49
N SER A 408 -18.01 -5.53 14.54
CA SER A 408 -16.77 -4.96 15.05
C SER A 408 -15.77 -6.04 15.46
N THR A 409 -14.48 -5.71 15.39
CA THR A 409 -13.38 -6.57 15.86
C THR A 409 -12.39 -5.78 16.70
N THR A 410 -11.69 -6.46 17.60
CA THR A 410 -10.61 -5.87 18.39
C THR A 410 -9.41 -6.78 18.43
N ASP A 411 -8.23 -6.24 18.13
CA ASP A 411 -6.95 -6.93 18.17
C ASP A 411 -6.02 -6.26 19.17
N PHE A 412 -5.42 -7.08 20.07
CA PHE A 412 -4.35 -6.68 20.96
C PHE A 412 -3.10 -7.47 20.60
N SER A 413 -2.04 -6.81 20.15
CA SER A 413 -0.77 -7.47 19.83
C SER A 413 0.36 -6.97 20.72
N PHE A 414 1.12 -7.90 21.28
CA PHE A 414 2.33 -7.62 22.04
C PHE A 414 3.53 -8.14 21.27
N PHE A 415 4.56 -7.32 21.14
CA PHE A 415 5.78 -7.62 20.39
C PHE A 415 6.99 -7.60 21.31
N ALA A 416 7.87 -8.57 21.13
CA ALA A 416 9.19 -8.57 21.74
C ALA A 416 10.24 -8.95 20.69
N GLU A 417 11.35 -8.23 20.67
CA GLU A 417 12.46 -8.48 19.77
C GLU A 417 13.78 -8.24 20.49
N HIS A 418 14.74 -9.15 20.30
CA HIS A 418 16.10 -8.97 20.77
C HIS A 418 17.08 -9.14 19.61
N LYS A 419 17.91 -8.13 19.41
CA LYS A 419 18.96 -8.09 18.39
C LYS A 419 20.32 -8.18 19.04
N TYR A 420 21.11 -9.16 18.58
CA TYR A 420 22.53 -9.30 18.88
C TYR A 420 23.34 -8.98 17.61
N SER A 421 24.39 -8.17 17.73
CA SER A 421 25.26 -7.80 16.60
C SER A 421 26.69 -7.76 17.07
N ARG A 422 27.54 -8.61 16.54
CA ARG A 422 28.97 -8.65 16.83
C ARG A 422 29.77 -8.85 15.56
N GLU A 423 30.70 -7.93 15.29
CA GLU A 423 31.57 -8.01 14.12
C GLU A 423 30.81 -8.27 12.79
N ARG A 424 30.92 -9.51 12.28
CA ARG A 424 30.30 -9.95 11.02
C ARG A 424 28.91 -10.58 11.21
N PHE A 425 28.57 -10.93 12.43
CA PHE A 425 27.35 -11.69 12.75
C PHE A 425 26.26 -10.79 13.36
N GLN A 426 25.03 -10.95 12.91
CA GLN A 426 23.85 -10.36 13.54
C GLN A 426 22.76 -11.42 13.61
N ALA A 427 22.11 -11.54 14.75
CA ALA A 427 20.91 -12.36 14.92
C ALA A 427 19.81 -11.49 15.56
N THR A 428 18.56 -11.69 15.13
CA THR A 428 17.40 -11.05 15.71
C THR A 428 16.35 -12.11 15.96
N ALA A 429 16.00 -12.34 17.22
CA ALA A 429 14.90 -13.20 17.63
C ALA A 429 13.72 -12.33 18.03
N GLY A 430 12.54 -12.62 17.51
CA GLY A 430 11.33 -11.86 17.75
C GLY A 430 10.11 -12.75 17.91
N ALA A 431 9.09 -12.21 18.57
CA ALA A 431 7.79 -12.85 18.65
C ALA A 431 6.68 -11.80 18.79
N MET A 432 5.51 -12.13 18.29
CA MET A 432 4.27 -11.42 18.56
C MET A 432 3.25 -12.39 19.14
N LEU A 433 2.54 -11.95 20.17
CA LEU A 433 1.33 -12.58 20.68
C LEU A 433 0.15 -11.66 20.39
N ASN A 434 -0.83 -12.17 19.63
CA ASN A 434 -2.08 -11.46 19.35
C ASN A 434 -3.23 -12.12 20.11
N TYR A 435 -4.10 -11.29 20.67
CA TYR A 435 -5.43 -11.65 21.14
C TYR A 435 -6.44 -10.95 20.26
N HIS A 436 -7.31 -11.72 19.64
CA HIS A 436 -8.39 -11.28 18.77
C HIS A 436 -9.74 -11.52 19.41
N TYR A 437 -10.58 -10.50 19.38
CA TYR A 437 -12.01 -10.60 19.68
C TYR A 437 -12.77 -10.37 18.39
N GLY A 438 -13.39 -11.44 17.86
CA GLY A 438 -14.05 -11.48 16.57
C GLY A 438 -15.45 -10.89 16.57
N PRO A 439 -16.06 -10.71 15.39
CA PRO A 439 -17.35 -10.05 15.23
C PRO A 439 -18.52 -10.92 15.70
N THR A 440 -18.34 -12.21 15.90
CA THR A 440 -19.33 -13.17 16.43
C THR A 440 -19.23 -13.36 17.94
N GLY A 441 -18.35 -12.58 18.62
CA GLY A 441 -18.07 -12.73 20.05
C GLY A 441 -17.00 -13.76 20.38
N ASP A 442 -16.41 -14.40 19.38
CA ASP A 442 -15.36 -15.38 19.53
C ASP A 442 -14.03 -14.71 19.89
N SER A 443 -13.21 -15.42 20.63
CA SER A 443 -11.84 -14.97 20.92
C SER A 443 -10.81 -16.01 20.51
N SER A 444 -9.65 -15.54 20.04
CA SER A 444 -8.55 -16.40 19.65
C SER A 444 -7.20 -15.79 19.94
N TYR A 445 -6.19 -16.65 20.09
CA TYR A 445 -4.80 -16.25 20.26
C TYR A 445 -3.97 -16.72 19.08
N PHE A 446 -3.02 -15.87 18.68
CA PHE A 446 -2.04 -16.24 17.67
C PHE A 446 -0.63 -15.87 18.12
N PHE A 447 0.29 -16.84 18.00
CA PHE A 447 1.70 -16.64 18.30
C PHE A 447 2.53 -16.67 17.00
N ALA A 448 3.28 -15.58 16.75
CA ALA A 448 4.11 -15.39 15.56
C ALA A 448 5.59 -15.25 15.94
N PRO A 449 6.35 -16.34 16.04
CA PRO A 449 7.79 -16.30 16.27
C PRO A 449 8.53 -15.92 14.98
N SER A 450 9.75 -15.38 15.16
CA SER A 450 10.69 -15.11 14.07
C SER A 450 12.14 -15.27 14.52
N LEU A 451 12.99 -15.66 13.57
CA LEU A 451 14.43 -15.66 13.74
C LEU A 451 15.06 -15.19 12.42
N ASP A 452 15.85 -14.14 12.52
CA ASP A 452 16.57 -13.54 11.41
C ASP A 452 18.07 -13.57 11.71
N VAL A 453 18.88 -14.00 10.77
CA VAL A 453 20.36 -14.08 10.89
C VAL A 453 20.99 -13.39 9.69
N LEU A 454 22.05 -12.62 9.91
CA LEU A 454 22.85 -11.99 8.87
C LEU A 454 24.33 -12.22 9.14
N TYR A 455 25.06 -12.62 8.10
CA TYR A 455 26.51 -12.76 8.14
C TYR A 455 27.17 -11.90 7.06
N ARG A 456 28.04 -10.98 7.48
CA ARG A 456 28.83 -10.15 6.56
C ARG A 456 30.02 -10.90 6.03
N LEU A 457 29.97 -11.26 4.76
CA LEU A 457 31.10 -11.90 4.02
C LEU A 457 32.26 -10.91 3.88
N THR A 458 31.92 -9.68 3.49
CA THR A 458 32.80 -8.54 3.37
C THR A 458 32.11 -7.29 3.92
N PRO A 459 32.77 -6.12 4.06
CA PRO A 459 32.09 -4.87 4.44
C PRO A 459 30.92 -4.49 3.50
N ASP A 460 30.96 -4.92 2.26
CA ASP A 460 30.01 -4.58 1.20
C ASP A 460 29.10 -5.75 0.76
N ALA A 461 29.27 -6.95 1.32
CA ALA A 461 28.48 -8.13 0.96
C ALA A 461 28.03 -8.91 2.19
N SER A 462 26.76 -9.34 2.19
CA SER A 462 26.15 -10.12 3.26
C SER A 462 25.22 -11.21 2.75
N LEU A 463 25.19 -12.31 3.50
CA LEU A 463 24.15 -13.34 3.44
C LEU A 463 23.21 -13.17 4.61
N TYR A 464 21.93 -13.48 4.41
CA TYR A 464 20.96 -13.51 5.49
C TYR A 464 19.99 -14.69 5.33
N ALA A 465 19.44 -15.14 6.43
CA ALA A 465 18.37 -16.13 6.46
C ALA A 465 17.29 -15.67 7.45
N THR A 466 16.04 -15.97 7.14
CA THR A 466 14.90 -15.66 8.01
C THR A 466 13.88 -16.78 8.01
N ILE A 467 13.30 -17.01 9.17
CA ILE A 467 12.11 -17.85 9.38
C ILE A 467 11.12 -17.08 10.23
N ASN A 468 9.86 -17.03 9.80
CA ASN A 468 8.80 -16.39 10.58
C ASN A 468 7.44 -17.03 10.32
N ARG A 469 6.55 -16.88 11.30
CA ARG A 469 5.14 -17.23 11.17
C ARG A 469 4.30 -15.98 10.99
N SER A 470 3.32 -16.00 10.08
CA SER A 470 2.43 -14.88 9.76
C SER A 470 0.98 -15.32 9.62
N MET A 471 0.04 -14.36 9.70
CA MET A 471 -1.39 -14.63 9.59
C MET A 471 -2.20 -13.41 9.15
N ARG A 472 -3.46 -13.66 8.73
CA ARG A 472 -4.53 -12.68 8.61
C ARG A 472 -5.88 -13.23 9.09
N TYR A 473 -6.77 -12.36 9.56
CA TYR A 473 -8.19 -12.66 9.78
C TYR A 473 -9.01 -12.40 8.51
N PRO A 474 -10.19 -13.04 8.36
CA PRO A 474 -11.12 -12.75 7.27
C PRO A 474 -11.64 -11.31 7.37
N THR A 475 -11.96 -10.71 6.21
CA THR A 475 -12.61 -9.40 6.11
C THR A 475 -14.11 -9.51 6.37
N TYR A 476 -14.79 -8.38 6.58
CA TYR A 476 -16.25 -8.39 6.71
C TYR A 476 -16.94 -8.88 5.43
N THR A 477 -16.37 -8.62 4.26
CA THR A 477 -16.86 -9.18 2.99
C THR A 477 -16.74 -10.70 2.98
N ASP A 478 -15.58 -11.25 3.37
CA ASP A 478 -15.40 -12.72 3.47
C ASP A 478 -16.44 -13.39 4.40
N LEU A 479 -16.79 -12.71 5.49
CA LEU A 479 -17.70 -13.26 6.50
C LEU A 479 -19.18 -13.12 6.15
N TYR A 480 -19.60 -11.96 5.61
CA TYR A 480 -21.03 -11.58 5.60
C TYR A 480 -21.62 -11.31 4.21
N TYR A 481 -20.80 -11.17 3.16
CA TYR A 481 -21.36 -10.83 1.85
C TYR A 481 -22.27 -11.95 1.32
N ASN A 482 -23.48 -11.59 0.90
CA ASN A 482 -24.45 -12.54 0.37
C ASN A 482 -25.37 -11.86 -0.66
N ARG A 483 -24.80 -11.50 -1.82
CA ARG A 483 -25.53 -10.87 -2.94
C ARG A 483 -24.82 -11.16 -4.26
N GLY A 484 -25.55 -11.04 -5.36
CA GLY A 484 -24.98 -11.01 -6.72
C GLY A 484 -24.19 -12.26 -7.15
N GLY A 485 -24.53 -13.44 -6.62
CA GLY A 485 -23.84 -14.69 -6.94
C GLY A 485 -22.56 -14.92 -6.10
N ALA A 486 -22.41 -14.25 -4.96
CA ALA A 486 -21.32 -14.47 -4.02
C ALA A 486 -21.84 -14.67 -2.60
N GLN A 487 -21.30 -15.63 -1.86
CA GLN A 487 -21.73 -16.00 -0.50
C GLN A 487 -20.53 -16.13 0.44
N GLY A 488 -20.45 -15.26 1.44
CA GLY A 488 -19.50 -15.30 2.55
C GLY A 488 -19.82 -16.38 3.58
N SER A 489 -18.89 -16.60 4.52
CA SER A 489 -19.07 -17.60 5.57
C SER A 489 -18.54 -17.10 6.92
N ILE A 490 -19.40 -17.07 7.95
CA ILE A 490 -19.01 -16.71 9.33
C ILE A 490 -18.14 -17.79 10.00
N ASN A 491 -18.01 -18.98 9.38
CA ASN A 491 -17.21 -20.09 9.91
C ASN A 491 -15.76 -20.09 9.40
N LEU A 492 -15.32 -19.04 8.71
CA LEU A 492 -13.97 -18.94 8.19
C LEU A 492 -12.95 -18.88 9.33
N ARG A 493 -11.91 -19.70 9.19
CA ARG A 493 -10.74 -19.70 10.07
C ARG A 493 -9.70 -18.69 9.57
N PRO A 494 -8.89 -18.08 10.47
CA PRO A 494 -7.77 -17.26 10.07
C PRO A 494 -6.76 -18.04 9.22
N GLU A 495 -6.22 -17.38 8.18
CA GLU A 495 -5.10 -17.91 7.42
C GLU A 495 -3.80 -17.81 8.20
N SER A 496 -2.88 -18.74 8.00
CA SER A 496 -1.52 -18.65 8.53
C SER A 496 -0.48 -19.19 7.55
N ALA A 497 0.76 -18.72 7.68
CA ALA A 497 1.87 -19.20 6.88
C ALA A 497 3.19 -19.24 7.67
N TRP A 498 4.03 -20.23 7.34
CA TRP A 498 5.45 -20.21 7.65
C TRP A 498 6.21 -19.70 6.41
N ASN A 499 7.07 -18.73 6.62
CA ASN A 499 7.91 -18.12 5.60
C ASN A 499 9.36 -18.43 5.91
N TYR A 500 10.10 -18.86 4.89
CA TYR A 500 11.53 -19.16 4.91
C TYR A 500 12.20 -18.36 3.80
N GLU A 501 13.31 -17.72 4.09
CA GLU A 501 14.06 -16.95 3.10
C GLU A 501 15.57 -17.10 3.32
N LEU A 502 16.32 -17.22 2.22
CA LEU A 502 17.76 -17.12 2.16
C LEU A 502 18.12 -16.06 1.13
N GLY A 503 18.90 -15.05 1.52
CA GLY A 503 19.20 -13.96 0.60
C GLY A 503 20.64 -13.48 0.65
N TYR A 504 20.98 -12.73 -0.39
CA TYR A 504 22.29 -12.12 -0.60
C TYR A 504 22.12 -10.64 -0.94
N LYS A 505 22.98 -9.79 -0.38
CA LYS A 505 23.06 -8.35 -0.69
C LYS A 505 24.51 -7.96 -0.90
N GLN A 506 24.75 -7.13 -1.92
CA GLN A 506 26.08 -6.61 -2.22
C GLN A 506 26.01 -5.18 -2.72
N LYS A 507 26.96 -4.37 -2.28
CA LYS A 507 27.27 -3.07 -2.86
C LYS A 507 28.66 -3.11 -3.49
N SER A 508 28.75 -2.78 -4.76
CA SER A 508 30.04 -2.66 -5.47
C SER A 508 30.10 -1.29 -6.14
N GLY A 509 30.75 -0.34 -5.48
CA GLY A 509 30.83 1.05 -5.95
C GLY A 509 29.45 1.69 -6.10
N GLN A 510 28.99 1.83 -7.34
CA GLN A 510 27.70 2.44 -7.71
C GLN A 510 26.59 1.40 -8.00
N VAL A 511 26.92 0.12 -7.88
CA VAL A 511 26.01 -0.99 -8.17
C VAL A 511 25.57 -1.63 -6.86
N TYR A 512 24.27 -1.88 -6.75
CA TYR A 512 23.65 -2.65 -5.68
C TYR A 512 23.03 -3.90 -6.27
N ASN A 513 23.40 -5.05 -5.74
CA ASN A 513 22.85 -6.34 -6.10
C ASN A 513 22.12 -6.93 -4.91
N SER A 514 20.98 -7.55 -5.15
CA SER A 514 20.27 -8.33 -4.15
C SER A 514 19.58 -9.51 -4.80
N GLY A 515 19.43 -10.60 -4.05
CA GLY A 515 18.69 -11.77 -4.46
C GLY A 515 18.22 -12.56 -3.26
N ALA A 516 17.10 -13.26 -3.41
CA ALA A 516 16.53 -14.12 -2.37
C ALA A 516 15.88 -15.36 -2.99
N LEU A 517 16.06 -16.48 -2.32
CA LEU A 517 15.27 -17.69 -2.47
C LEU A 517 14.28 -17.73 -1.32
N PHE A 518 13.01 -17.94 -1.59
CA PHE A 518 11.97 -17.97 -0.58
C PHE A 518 11.02 -19.17 -0.74
N HIS A 519 10.49 -19.62 0.39
CA HIS A 519 9.48 -20.66 0.45
C HIS A 519 8.41 -20.28 1.47
N ARG A 520 7.13 -20.34 1.09
CA ARG A 520 5.99 -20.09 1.96
C ARG A 520 5.07 -21.30 1.98
N ARG A 521 4.74 -21.78 3.17
CA ARG A 521 3.72 -22.82 3.40
C ARG A 521 2.52 -22.19 4.09
N SER A 522 1.47 -21.98 3.33
CA SER A 522 0.21 -21.42 3.80
C SER A 522 -0.77 -22.51 4.20
N LYS A 523 -1.61 -22.23 5.17
CA LYS A 523 -2.67 -23.11 5.67
C LYS A 523 -3.95 -22.31 5.89
N ASP A 524 -5.11 -22.95 5.65
CA ASP A 524 -6.43 -22.36 5.79
C ASP A 524 -6.59 -21.06 4.96
N LEU A 525 -6.02 -21.02 3.74
CA LEU A 525 -6.15 -19.86 2.86
C LEU A 525 -7.62 -19.52 2.61
N ILE A 526 -7.98 -18.26 2.77
CA ILE A 526 -9.32 -17.77 2.45
C ILE A 526 -9.35 -17.36 0.99
N ASP A 527 -10.30 -17.94 0.25
CA ASP A 527 -10.52 -17.61 -1.15
C ASP A 527 -12.01 -17.69 -1.49
N TRP A 528 -12.38 -17.04 -2.56
CA TRP A 528 -13.67 -17.17 -3.19
C TRP A 528 -13.58 -18.26 -4.25
N VAL A 529 -14.29 -19.37 -4.03
CA VAL A 529 -14.24 -20.56 -4.88
C VAL A 529 -15.57 -20.78 -5.58
N GLN A 530 -15.50 -21.19 -6.83
CA GLN A 530 -16.68 -21.53 -7.64
C GLN A 530 -16.58 -22.98 -8.10
N TYR A 531 -17.59 -23.78 -7.78
CA TYR A 531 -17.68 -25.16 -8.21
C TYR A 531 -18.27 -25.27 -9.62
N ALA A 532 -17.87 -26.31 -10.36
CA ALA A 532 -18.35 -26.53 -11.71
C ALA A 532 -19.89 -26.65 -11.75
N GLY A 533 -20.53 -25.83 -12.58
CA GLY A 533 -22.00 -25.80 -12.72
C GLY A 533 -22.75 -25.02 -11.63
N ASP A 534 -22.07 -24.48 -10.62
CA ASP A 534 -22.67 -23.60 -9.61
C ASP A 534 -22.40 -22.14 -9.97
N PRO A 535 -23.41 -21.27 -10.13
CA PRO A 535 -23.23 -19.87 -10.43
C PRO A 535 -22.76 -19.05 -9.21
N ILE A 536 -22.69 -19.65 -8.02
CA ILE A 536 -22.35 -18.97 -6.77
C ILE A 536 -20.87 -19.18 -6.44
N ALA A 537 -20.18 -18.08 -6.10
CA ALA A 537 -18.85 -18.12 -5.51
C ALA A 537 -18.94 -18.10 -3.99
N TYR A 538 -18.25 -19.01 -3.32
CA TYR A 538 -18.30 -19.18 -1.85
C TYR A 538 -16.98 -18.75 -1.23
N ALA A 539 -17.02 -17.91 -0.18
CA ALA A 539 -15.85 -17.67 0.66
C ALA A 539 -15.52 -18.93 1.48
N SER A 540 -14.36 -19.50 1.25
CA SER A 540 -13.97 -20.80 1.82
C SER A 540 -12.51 -20.81 2.26
N ASN A 541 -12.19 -21.61 3.30
CA ASN A 541 -10.82 -21.93 3.61
C ASN A 541 -10.35 -23.06 2.68
N ILE A 542 -9.53 -22.74 1.70
CA ILE A 542 -8.83 -23.75 0.89
C ILE A 542 -7.64 -24.33 1.65
N THR A 543 -7.30 -25.61 1.40
CA THR A 543 -6.47 -26.39 2.31
C THR A 543 -5.06 -25.86 2.52
N SER A 544 -4.28 -25.72 1.46
CA SER A 544 -2.88 -25.24 1.57
C SER A 544 -2.32 -24.82 0.23
N LEU A 545 -1.34 -23.90 0.27
CA LEU A 545 -0.50 -23.52 -0.84
C LEU A 545 0.96 -23.51 -0.38
N ALA A 546 1.81 -24.28 -1.05
CA ALA A 546 3.25 -24.20 -0.89
C ALA A 546 3.83 -23.43 -2.08
N LEU A 547 4.32 -22.22 -1.84
CA LEU A 547 4.85 -21.33 -2.88
C LEU A 547 6.36 -21.17 -2.70
N THR A 548 7.11 -21.50 -3.75
CA THR A 548 8.57 -21.33 -3.80
C THR A 548 8.93 -20.36 -4.91
N GLY A 549 9.88 -19.47 -4.66
CA GLY A 549 10.32 -18.52 -5.67
C GLY A 549 11.74 -18.03 -5.46
N ILE A 550 12.25 -17.42 -6.52
CA ILE A 550 13.52 -16.71 -6.57
C ILE A 550 13.26 -15.30 -7.07
N GLU A 551 13.85 -14.33 -6.42
CA GLU A 551 13.79 -12.94 -6.87
C GLU A 551 15.15 -12.26 -6.72
N GLY A 552 15.36 -11.19 -7.48
CA GLY A 552 16.59 -10.43 -7.36
C GLY A 552 16.59 -9.20 -8.24
N GLY A 553 17.62 -8.40 -8.07
CA GLY A 553 17.78 -7.21 -8.88
C GLY A 553 19.15 -6.57 -8.74
N THR A 554 19.45 -5.77 -9.75
CA THR A 554 20.66 -4.94 -9.83
C THR A 554 20.21 -3.50 -10.04
N GLN A 555 20.78 -2.59 -9.25
CA GLN A 555 20.54 -1.15 -9.37
C GLN A 555 21.88 -0.42 -9.51
N TYR A 556 22.01 0.35 -10.59
CA TYR A 556 23.11 1.25 -10.83
C TYR A 556 22.67 2.71 -10.62
N ASN A 557 23.48 3.49 -9.90
CA ASN A 557 23.26 4.93 -9.70
C ASN A 557 24.54 5.69 -9.98
N ALA A 558 24.55 6.53 -11.00
CA ALA A 558 25.74 7.31 -11.36
C ALA A 558 26.12 8.30 -10.26
N SER A 559 27.37 8.29 -9.86
CA SER A 559 27.93 9.28 -8.91
C SER A 559 28.14 10.65 -9.56
N LYS A 560 28.51 10.68 -10.85
CA LYS A 560 28.75 11.93 -11.59
C LYS A 560 27.44 12.52 -12.12
N ARG A 561 27.16 13.78 -11.77
CA ARG A 561 25.96 14.50 -12.23
C ARG A 561 25.83 14.61 -13.75
N LYS A 562 26.93 14.54 -14.49
CA LYS A 562 26.96 14.63 -15.97
C LYS A 562 27.06 13.29 -16.67
N ALA A 563 26.95 12.15 -15.94
CA ALA A 563 26.95 10.82 -16.57
C ALA A 563 25.81 10.69 -17.60
N LEU A 564 26.09 10.03 -18.72
CA LEU A 564 25.13 9.74 -19.75
C LEU A 564 24.02 8.85 -19.20
N LEU A 565 24.37 7.69 -18.63
CA LEU A 565 23.47 6.83 -17.89
C LEU A 565 23.37 7.33 -16.44
N ARG A 566 22.20 7.79 -16.03
CA ARG A 566 21.95 8.37 -14.69
C ARG A 566 21.67 7.29 -13.65
N ASN A 567 20.82 6.37 -13.99
CA ASN A 567 20.51 5.19 -13.25
C ASN A 567 20.00 4.09 -14.19
N ALA A 568 20.12 2.86 -13.74
CA ALA A 568 19.50 1.71 -14.36
C ALA A 568 19.11 0.71 -13.26
N THR A 569 18.00 0.04 -13.44
CA THR A 569 17.52 -0.99 -12.51
C THR A 569 16.96 -2.14 -13.34
N ILE A 570 17.33 -3.35 -12.97
CA ILE A 570 16.67 -4.57 -13.44
C ILE A 570 16.24 -5.37 -12.22
N GLN A 571 15.00 -5.86 -12.21
CA GLN A 571 14.45 -6.71 -11.17
C GLN A 571 13.71 -7.87 -11.82
N ALA A 572 13.81 -9.05 -11.24
CA ALA A 572 13.10 -10.22 -11.68
C ALA A 572 12.59 -11.01 -10.48
N ALA A 573 11.42 -11.62 -10.62
CA ALA A 573 10.84 -12.55 -9.67
C ALA A 573 10.21 -13.70 -10.45
N PHE A 574 10.49 -14.93 -10.02
CA PHE A 574 9.90 -16.15 -10.54
C PHE A 574 9.41 -16.98 -9.37
N MET A 575 8.18 -17.50 -9.48
CA MET A 575 7.61 -18.29 -8.40
C MET A 575 6.67 -19.36 -8.92
N ARG A 576 6.55 -20.43 -8.15
CA ARG A 576 5.66 -21.54 -8.44
C ARG A 576 4.98 -22.02 -7.17
N GLY A 577 3.66 -22.10 -7.22
CA GLY A 577 2.82 -22.69 -6.18
C GLY A 577 2.54 -24.17 -6.47
N VAL A 578 2.40 -24.91 -5.40
CA VAL A 578 1.92 -26.29 -5.41
C VAL A 578 0.73 -26.37 -4.45
N THR A 579 -0.41 -26.78 -4.97
CA THR A 579 -1.63 -27.05 -4.20
C THR A 579 -2.00 -28.52 -4.31
N PRO A 580 -2.75 -29.11 -3.37
CA PRO A 580 -3.49 -30.33 -3.64
C PRO A 580 -4.41 -30.14 -4.85
N GLU A 581 -4.76 -31.24 -5.50
CA GLU A 581 -5.76 -31.24 -6.57
C GLU A 581 -7.10 -30.69 -6.00
N VAL A 582 -7.73 -29.77 -6.71
CA VAL A 582 -8.98 -29.10 -6.31
C VAL A 582 -10.01 -29.23 -7.42
N ASP A 583 -11.28 -29.32 -7.05
CA ASP A 583 -12.45 -29.47 -7.92
C ASP A 583 -13.24 -28.17 -8.10
N PHE A 584 -12.60 -27.04 -7.85
CA PHE A 584 -13.17 -25.69 -7.95
C PHE A 584 -12.23 -24.71 -8.66
N SER A 585 -12.79 -23.62 -9.18
CA SER A 585 -12.05 -22.48 -9.68
C SER A 585 -11.79 -21.47 -8.53
N SER A 586 -10.53 -21.07 -8.36
CA SER A 586 -10.08 -20.06 -7.38
C SER A 586 -10.16 -18.68 -8.01
N LEU A 587 -10.78 -17.72 -7.32
CA LEU A 587 -10.88 -16.36 -7.86
C LEU A 587 -9.65 -15.48 -7.55
N TYR A 588 -8.90 -15.76 -6.47
CA TYR A 588 -7.81 -14.87 -6.02
C TYR A 588 -6.53 -15.61 -5.61
N ALA A 589 -6.62 -16.64 -4.76
CA ALA A 589 -5.44 -17.21 -4.11
C ALA A 589 -4.53 -18.01 -5.05
N LEU A 590 -5.08 -18.60 -6.11
CA LEU A 590 -4.33 -19.34 -7.12
C LEU A 590 -4.05 -18.52 -8.40
N ASP A 591 -4.55 -17.29 -8.46
CA ASP A 591 -4.27 -16.32 -9.52
C ASP A 591 -3.15 -15.37 -9.06
N TYR A 592 -1.90 -15.65 -9.38
CA TYR A 592 -0.72 -14.87 -9.01
C TYR A 592 0.28 -14.74 -10.17
N LEU A 593 1.13 -13.71 -10.14
CA LEU A 593 2.25 -13.60 -11.09
C LEU A 593 3.26 -14.72 -10.84
N GLN A 594 3.48 -15.58 -11.85
CA GLN A 594 4.52 -16.60 -11.80
C GLN A 594 5.87 -16.10 -12.28
N ALA A 595 5.88 -15.09 -13.15
CA ALA A 595 7.10 -14.42 -13.60
C ALA A 595 6.85 -12.92 -13.82
N LYS A 596 7.78 -12.10 -13.34
CA LYS A 596 7.83 -10.68 -13.65
C LYS A 596 9.27 -10.22 -13.80
N ILE A 597 9.56 -9.51 -14.89
CA ILE A 597 10.84 -8.85 -15.11
C ILE A 597 10.55 -7.38 -15.39
N ASN A 598 11.19 -6.48 -14.64
CA ASN A 598 11.15 -5.06 -14.92
C ASN A 598 12.57 -4.52 -15.10
N ALA A 599 12.83 -3.90 -16.23
CA ALA A 599 14.08 -3.21 -16.52
C ALA A 599 13.77 -1.74 -16.86
N ARG A 600 14.48 -0.81 -16.20
CA ARG A 600 14.31 0.62 -16.43
C ARG A 600 15.63 1.36 -16.36
N ALA A 601 15.74 2.45 -17.13
CA ALA A 601 16.90 3.30 -17.09
C ALA A 601 16.56 4.76 -17.40
N THR A 602 17.36 5.68 -16.85
CA THR A 602 17.29 7.11 -17.16
C THR A 602 18.59 7.54 -17.82
N GLN A 603 18.49 8.04 -19.03
CA GLN A 603 19.59 8.53 -19.84
C GLN A 603 19.53 10.05 -19.96
N ARG A 604 20.67 10.70 -19.87
CA ARG A 604 20.84 12.14 -20.15
C ARG A 604 21.18 12.32 -21.64
N LEU A 605 20.35 13.04 -22.38
CA LEU A 605 20.54 13.31 -23.80
C LEU A 605 21.35 14.59 -24.09
N GLY A 606 21.61 15.42 -23.08
CA GLY A 606 22.25 16.73 -23.24
C GLY A 606 21.26 17.88 -23.21
N LEU A 607 21.76 19.12 -23.17
CA LEU A 607 20.96 20.38 -23.19
C LEU A 607 19.81 20.45 -22.18
N GLY A 608 19.80 19.59 -21.14
CA GLY A 608 18.71 19.53 -20.16
C GLY A 608 17.64 18.48 -20.49
N PHE A 609 17.80 17.71 -21.56
CA PHE A 609 16.90 16.61 -21.93
C PHE A 609 17.34 15.29 -21.28
N PHE A 610 16.34 14.50 -20.88
CA PHE A 610 16.50 13.17 -20.32
C PHE A 610 15.43 12.26 -20.91
N LEU A 611 15.79 10.99 -21.08
CA LEU A 611 14.88 9.92 -21.47
C LEU A 611 14.89 8.86 -20.37
N ASN A 612 13.71 8.58 -19.79
CA ASN A 612 13.46 7.38 -19.00
C ASN A 612 12.73 6.39 -19.91
N TYR A 613 13.12 5.13 -19.82
CA TYR A 613 12.46 4.03 -20.50
C TYR A 613 12.39 2.83 -19.57
N SER A 614 11.32 2.06 -19.69
CA SER A 614 11.09 0.84 -18.93
C SER A 614 10.51 -0.25 -19.83
N ILE A 615 10.81 -1.49 -19.48
CA ILE A 615 10.25 -2.70 -20.09
C ILE A 615 9.77 -3.56 -18.92
N THR A 616 8.51 -3.96 -18.95
CA THR A 616 7.92 -4.90 -18.00
C THR A 616 7.42 -6.12 -18.75
N LEU A 617 7.88 -7.29 -18.36
CA LEU A 617 7.39 -8.59 -18.83
C LEU A 617 6.65 -9.25 -17.69
N GLN A 618 5.44 -9.73 -17.94
CA GLN A 618 4.60 -10.40 -16.94
C GLN A 618 4.03 -11.69 -17.49
N ASP A 619 3.99 -12.70 -16.64
CA ASP A 619 3.33 -13.97 -16.88
C ASP A 619 2.59 -14.39 -15.61
N ARG A 620 1.29 -14.67 -15.76
CA ARG A 620 0.36 -14.94 -14.66
C ARG A 620 -0.09 -16.39 -14.67
N MET A 621 -0.12 -16.98 -13.49
CA MET A 621 -0.78 -18.26 -13.24
C MET A 621 -2.28 -18.03 -13.10
N GLY A 622 -3.07 -19.03 -13.44
CA GLY A 622 -4.53 -18.98 -13.26
C GLY A 622 -5.28 -18.82 -14.56
N THR A 623 -6.59 -18.83 -14.41
CA THR A 623 -7.58 -18.72 -15.48
C THR A 623 -8.70 -17.78 -15.04
N TYR A 624 -9.48 -17.31 -15.96
CA TYR A 624 -10.69 -16.55 -15.67
C TYR A 624 -11.82 -17.00 -16.63
N MET A 625 -13.06 -16.82 -16.18
CA MET A 625 -14.22 -17.06 -17.05
C MET A 625 -14.42 -15.86 -17.97
N SER A 626 -14.39 -16.08 -19.27
CA SER A 626 -14.67 -15.04 -20.27
C SER A 626 -16.13 -14.61 -20.24
N ALA A 627 -16.47 -13.51 -20.90
CA ALA A 627 -17.86 -13.07 -21.09
C ALA A 627 -18.71 -14.12 -21.84
N GLY A 628 -18.08 -14.98 -22.63
CA GLY A 628 -18.73 -16.09 -23.34
C GLY A 628 -18.98 -17.33 -22.48
N GLY A 629 -18.47 -17.37 -21.24
CA GLY A 629 -18.58 -18.51 -20.33
C GLY A 629 -17.47 -19.55 -20.49
N ASP A 630 -16.42 -19.25 -21.29
CA ASP A 630 -15.27 -20.13 -21.47
C ASP A 630 -14.20 -19.85 -20.42
N GLU A 631 -13.51 -20.89 -19.95
CA GLU A 631 -12.33 -20.74 -19.12
C GLU A 631 -11.11 -20.37 -19.98
N VAL A 632 -10.50 -19.22 -19.72
CA VAL A 632 -9.40 -18.66 -20.50
C VAL A 632 -8.16 -18.47 -19.60
N LYS A 633 -6.99 -18.82 -20.12
CA LYS A 633 -5.70 -18.53 -19.48
C LYS A 633 -5.27 -17.10 -19.79
N TYR A 634 -4.55 -16.49 -18.83
CA TYR A 634 -3.88 -15.22 -19.09
C TYR A 634 -2.72 -15.42 -20.08
N ASP A 635 -2.65 -14.57 -21.09
CA ASP A 635 -1.51 -14.49 -21.98
C ASP A 635 -0.38 -13.67 -21.36
N PRO A 636 0.88 -14.13 -21.47
CA PRO A 636 2.03 -13.31 -21.10
C PRO A 636 2.09 -12.05 -21.96
N PHE A 637 2.46 -10.92 -21.35
CA PHE A 637 2.55 -9.65 -22.07
C PHE A 637 3.82 -8.86 -21.76
N ALA A 638 4.12 -7.90 -22.65
CA ALA A 638 5.22 -6.97 -22.52
C ALA A 638 4.73 -5.52 -22.62
N LEU A 639 5.07 -4.70 -21.65
CA LEU A 639 4.81 -3.26 -21.67
C LEU A 639 6.12 -2.50 -21.83
N VAL A 640 6.09 -1.47 -22.69
CA VAL A 640 7.21 -0.56 -22.88
C VAL A 640 6.72 0.86 -22.64
N ASP A 641 7.38 1.57 -21.72
CA ASP A 641 6.99 2.93 -21.38
C ASP A 641 8.16 3.89 -21.57
N PHE A 642 7.85 5.12 -21.94
CA PHE A 642 8.81 6.20 -22.13
C PHE A 642 8.37 7.47 -21.41
N LYS A 643 9.36 8.19 -20.85
CA LYS A 643 9.22 9.57 -20.41
C LYS A 643 10.37 10.39 -20.95
N LEU A 644 10.08 11.23 -21.93
CA LEU A 644 11.01 12.26 -22.38
C LEU A 644 10.74 13.53 -21.57
N TYR A 645 11.77 14.06 -20.89
CA TYR A 645 11.59 15.29 -20.13
C TYR A 645 12.74 16.26 -20.30
N TYR A 646 12.37 17.53 -20.28
CA TYR A 646 13.27 18.67 -20.31
C TYR A 646 13.34 19.31 -18.93
N ALA A 647 14.52 19.31 -18.31
CA ALA A 647 14.77 19.87 -16.99
C ALA A 647 16.10 20.66 -17.01
N PRO A 648 16.10 21.93 -17.45
CA PRO A 648 17.31 22.71 -17.61
C PRO A 648 17.97 23.01 -16.26
N ALA A 649 19.29 22.92 -16.19
CA ALA A 649 20.05 23.13 -14.97
C ALA A 649 19.93 24.56 -14.40
N GLY A 650 19.56 25.52 -15.24
CA GLY A 650 19.38 26.94 -14.88
C GLY A 650 17.96 27.30 -14.43
N GLY A 651 16.97 26.40 -14.62
CA GLY A 651 15.56 26.75 -14.46
C GLY A 651 15.11 27.84 -15.44
N ILE A 652 13.86 28.32 -15.26
CA ILE A 652 13.40 29.57 -15.87
C ILE A 652 13.79 30.73 -14.94
N PHE A 653 14.08 31.91 -15.46
CA PHE A 653 14.46 33.11 -14.70
C PHE A 653 15.68 32.92 -13.78
N LYS A 654 16.83 32.50 -14.34
CA LYS A 654 18.15 32.44 -13.67
C LYS A 654 18.14 31.64 -12.35
N ARG A 655 17.63 30.41 -12.37
CA ARG A 655 17.58 29.42 -11.25
C ARG A 655 16.51 29.67 -10.18
N GLN A 656 15.68 30.67 -10.28
CA GLN A 656 14.66 30.93 -9.25
C GLN A 656 13.50 29.94 -9.31
N PHE A 657 13.20 29.37 -10.50
CA PHE A 657 12.07 28.45 -10.72
C PHE A 657 12.52 27.20 -11.49
N PRO A 658 12.97 26.15 -10.80
CA PRO A 658 13.16 24.85 -11.43
C PRO A 658 11.86 24.39 -12.09
N PHE A 659 11.99 23.95 -13.33
CA PHE A 659 10.88 23.61 -14.20
C PHE A 659 11.19 22.30 -14.93
N GLN A 660 10.15 21.51 -15.18
CA GLN A 660 10.23 20.30 -15.98
C GLN A 660 9.04 20.28 -16.94
N ALA A 661 9.30 20.10 -18.22
CA ALA A 661 8.26 19.73 -19.21
C ALA A 661 8.49 18.26 -19.60
N PHE A 662 7.42 17.50 -19.82
CA PHE A 662 7.55 16.10 -20.16
C PHE A 662 6.46 15.61 -21.09
N VAL A 663 6.77 14.53 -21.81
CA VAL A 663 5.84 13.69 -22.55
C VAL A 663 6.02 12.26 -22.03
N ASN A 664 4.93 11.61 -21.66
CA ASN A 664 4.88 10.19 -21.32
C ASN A 664 4.19 9.43 -22.44
N ILE A 665 4.66 8.23 -22.70
CA ILE A 665 4.02 7.24 -23.56
C ILE A 665 4.00 5.94 -22.76
N ASN A 666 2.85 5.57 -22.26
CA ASN A 666 2.62 4.30 -21.57
C ASN A 666 2.15 3.27 -22.59
N ASN A 667 2.53 2.00 -22.43
CA ASN A 667 2.23 0.90 -23.34
C ASN A 667 2.52 1.28 -24.82
N ALA A 668 3.75 1.72 -25.10
CA ALA A 668 4.14 2.24 -26.42
C ALA A 668 3.97 1.23 -27.56
N LEU A 669 3.97 -0.07 -27.25
CA LEU A 669 3.74 -1.16 -28.22
C LEU A 669 2.26 -1.42 -28.50
N ASP A 670 1.35 -0.74 -27.82
CA ASP A 670 -0.09 -0.90 -27.92
C ASP A 670 -0.55 -2.34 -27.64
N ALA A 671 0.08 -2.97 -26.67
CA ALA A 671 -0.23 -4.35 -26.26
C ALA A 671 -1.64 -4.41 -25.63
N SER A 672 -2.45 -5.36 -26.04
CA SER A 672 -3.70 -5.70 -25.38
C SER A 672 -3.40 -6.65 -24.23
N TYR A 673 -3.81 -6.32 -23.01
CA TYR A 673 -3.50 -7.14 -21.83
C TYR A 673 -4.56 -7.02 -20.73
N TYR A 674 -4.53 -7.98 -19.82
CA TYR A 674 -5.43 -8.10 -18.68
C TYR A 674 -4.63 -8.34 -17.40
N ASP A 675 -4.77 -7.47 -16.42
CA ASP A 675 -4.25 -7.70 -15.06
C ASP A 675 -5.24 -8.51 -14.22
N ARG A 676 -6.54 -8.33 -14.53
CA ARG A 676 -7.67 -9.05 -13.94
C ARG A 676 -8.63 -9.46 -15.07
N GLY A 677 -9.05 -10.69 -15.09
CA GLY A 677 -9.90 -11.24 -16.15
C GLY A 677 -11.11 -10.37 -16.47
N ASN A 678 -11.48 -10.29 -17.74
CA ASN A 678 -12.56 -9.48 -18.33
C ASN A 678 -12.40 -7.95 -18.18
N VAL A 679 -11.36 -7.47 -17.52
CA VAL A 679 -11.06 -6.03 -17.40
C VAL A 679 -9.86 -5.72 -18.29
N ILE A 680 -10.11 -5.41 -19.56
CA ILE A 680 -9.06 -5.02 -20.49
C ILE A 680 -8.39 -3.74 -20.00
N GLN A 681 -7.06 -3.70 -20.06
CA GLN A 681 -6.30 -2.52 -19.68
C GLN A 681 -6.12 -1.57 -20.87
N PRO A 682 -5.82 -0.27 -20.63
CA PRO A 682 -5.63 0.69 -21.71
C PRO A 682 -4.54 0.26 -22.68
N GLY A 683 -4.76 0.48 -23.97
CA GLY A 683 -3.74 0.42 -24.99
C GLY A 683 -2.68 1.53 -24.81
N ARG A 684 -2.01 1.92 -25.89
CA ARG A 684 -1.05 3.03 -25.83
C ARG A 684 -1.74 4.31 -25.34
N TRP A 685 -1.11 4.96 -24.34
CA TRP A 685 -1.63 6.18 -23.73
C TRP A 685 -0.56 7.28 -23.73
N VAL A 686 -0.86 8.42 -24.35
CA VAL A 686 0.04 9.56 -24.45
C VAL A 686 -0.44 10.68 -23.53
N SER A 687 0.48 11.21 -22.71
CA SER A 687 0.24 12.38 -21.88
C SER A 687 1.41 13.35 -21.89
N THR A 688 1.13 14.62 -21.61
CA THR A 688 2.14 15.68 -21.51
C THR A 688 1.90 16.51 -20.26
N GLY A 689 2.95 17.13 -19.74
CA GLY A 689 2.79 17.93 -18.54
C GLY A 689 3.93 18.87 -18.25
N LEU A 690 3.66 19.74 -17.28
CA LEU A 690 4.56 20.75 -16.76
C LEU A 690 4.64 20.63 -15.23
N GLU A 691 5.84 20.73 -14.69
CA GLU A 691 6.06 20.81 -13.26
C GLU A 691 6.92 22.03 -12.91
N PHE A 692 6.44 22.84 -11.99
CA PHE A 692 7.12 24.01 -11.45
C PHE A 692 7.47 23.79 -9.98
N ARG A 693 8.65 24.21 -9.56
CA ARG A 693 9.10 24.14 -8.17
C ARG A 693 9.63 25.50 -7.72
N PHE A 694 9.19 25.92 -6.54
CA PHE A 694 9.59 27.18 -5.90
C PHE A 694 10.38 26.83 -4.63
N ARG A 695 11.61 27.40 -4.48
CA ARG A 695 12.51 27.11 -3.35
C ARG A 695 12.99 28.40 -2.71
#